data_332399bc57993dde00e2dae2945a040e
#
_entry.id   332399bc57993dde00e2dae2945a040e
#
_cell.length_a   1.000
_cell.length_b   1.000
_cell.length_c   1.000
_cell.angle_alpha   90.00
_cell.angle_beta   90.00
_cell.angle_gamma   90.00
#
_symmetry.space_group_name_H-M   'P 1'
#
loop_
_entity.id
_entity.type
_entity.pdbx_description
1 polymer ?
#
loop_
_entity_poly.entity_id
_entity_poly.type
_entity_poly.pdbx_seq_one_letter_code
_entity_poly.pdbx_strand_id
1 'polypeptide(L)'
;PPVCTVLIATQSDPLNPAINDAPRIQQALNQCVAGQAVQLASNNEKTAFIAGPLSLPTGVSLRINAGVTLYASTDAALYDKGTHSCGSNGVKGRGCQAFISISDAQGGGIMGEGIIDGQGGQLVAGKPESWWQLARRAQKEKNEHNIPRLIEVTRSKDITLYRITLRNSPNFHVTLNRVDGFTAWGVRLDTPTDARNTDGIDPISSRNITIAHSYLRTGDDNIAIKAGNNGPTENISILHNHFYNGHGMSIGSETNGGVRNILVDGLSMEGSTSGLRIKSDVSRGGLVTNVRYQNVCLRDIRRPIDIDTRYNPRAQGSLIPQYLKITLDRVHSLTPGQVIMQGYDAQHPLQIDLQNVVFNGQPAQQIRHVNLRKDQTATASSEVNSSMDFSGDAARRCDGQFVPFPVTRAPDSRPQLTADQARRYDYLEVLKTVGKAGQELVDPWDPMQDALVKNSELPVDYLVDPAAKANGKTVFRQVQAAINQAVIDARILALQAQHKARIYIQLKPGVYRELLYVPATEIPITLYSSDGNAANTRISASLHAALLGSAYVERFGAQFANVDASIQEMFDSLKGRAVVGTSGSAIAWIKSNGFQAKNITIENVYNKDEVAPGAECPNSTCGATAGTAPAVVVHHQAVALMLDGPDKAQFENLRVLGFQDTLYLKSPEIARTVRSFFNRSYIEGNVDFIFGDTTAYFYQSEIRSLGDRSTSYVTAPNTNYKTRYGFVFNQCRFTHDGSANALAGHFYLGRQWFHTQKCTPYGRVNTPGYSCTLGLQDGYAAPAGTVSKTVLETVGKSVILNSRIGAHINQTHPWSDWNKNGTLPYRPAQYSSDDYWRNLQNVHIDPAVQLGYSAQPVPADIYLAEFNNVYE
;
A
#
# COMPACT_ATOMS: atom_id res chain seq x y z
N PRO A 1 -13.65 -31.45 14.94
CA PRO A 1 -14.58 -31.94 16.00
C PRO A 1 -16.02 -31.62 15.60
N PRO A 2 -17.03 -32.45 16.08
CA PRO A 2 -18.42 -32.17 15.91
C PRO A 2 -18.79 -30.84 16.59
N VAL A 3 -19.72 -30.09 15.99
CA VAL A 3 -20.15 -28.78 16.49
C VAL A 3 -21.21 -28.97 17.58
N CYS A 4 -20.98 -28.43 18.76
CA CYS A 4 -21.97 -28.45 19.85
C CYS A 4 -22.90 -27.22 19.79
N THR A 5 -22.39 -26.07 19.37
CA THR A 5 -23.13 -24.81 19.31
C THR A 5 -22.64 -23.99 18.13
N VAL A 6 -23.58 -23.39 17.39
CA VAL A 6 -23.31 -22.40 16.34
C VAL A 6 -23.71 -21.02 16.82
N LEU A 7 -22.79 -20.08 16.85
CA LEU A 7 -23.06 -18.69 17.10
C LEU A 7 -23.03 -17.91 15.80
N ILE A 8 -24.05 -17.10 15.57
CA ILE A 8 -24.17 -16.28 14.37
C ILE A 8 -23.63 -14.89 14.65
N ALA A 9 -22.88 -14.34 13.71
CA ALA A 9 -22.36 -12.97 13.74
C ALA A 9 -23.52 -11.96 13.81
N THR A 10 -23.34 -10.92 14.61
CA THR A 10 -24.33 -9.86 14.82
C THR A 10 -23.86 -8.52 14.29
N GLN A 11 -22.61 -8.44 13.80
CA GLN A 11 -21.99 -7.23 13.31
C GLN A 11 -21.44 -7.42 11.90
N SER A 12 -21.27 -6.30 11.23
CA SER A 12 -20.51 -6.13 10.01
C SER A 12 -19.61 -4.90 10.17
N ASP A 13 -18.65 -4.70 9.31
CA ASP A 13 -17.83 -3.50 9.30
C ASP A 13 -18.68 -2.26 8.84
N PRO A 14 -18.57 -1.09 9.50
CA PRO A 14 -17.73 -0.80 10.67
C PRO A 14 -18.26 -1.44 11.97
N LEU A 15 -17.32 -1.84 12.83
CA LEU A 15 -17.64 -2.46 14.10
C LEU A 15 -18.26 -1.45 15.09
N ASN A 16 -19.26 -1.89 15.84
CA ASN A 16 -19.70 -1.16 17.02
C ASN A 16 -18.89 -1.60 18.25
N PRO A 17 -17.95 -0.79 18.75
CA PRO A 17 -17.08 -1.17 19.87
C PRO A 17 -17.82 -1.32 21.20
N ALA A 18 -19.06 -0.85 21.32
CA ALA A 18 -19.87 -1.04 22.52
C ALA A 18 -20.41 -2.47 22.67
N ILE A 19 -20.34 -3.28 21.60
CA ILE A 19 -20.77 -4.68 21.62
C ILE A 19 -19.58 -5.54 22.07
N ASN A 20 -19.84 -6.47 22.99
CA ASN A 20 -18.87 -7.45 23.42
C ASN A 20 -19.49 -8.85 23.39
N ASP A 21 -19.06 -9.66 22.43
CA ASP A 21 -19.53 -11.03 22.22
C ASP A 21 -18.88 -12.04 23.20
N ALA A 22 -17.88 -11.64 23.99
CA ALA A 22 -17.16 -12.56 24.87
C ALA A 22 -18.08 -13.34 25.83
N PRO A 23 -19.11 -12.73 26.47
CA PRO A 23 -19.97 -13.50 27.36
C PRO A 23 -20.69 -14.66 26.68
N ARG A 24 -21.26 -14.44 25.48
CA ARG A 24 -21.98 -15.50 24.76
C ARG A 24 -21.06 -16.56 24.16
N ILE A 25 -19.86 -16.15 23.68
CA ILE A 25 -18.85 -17.08 23.18
C ILE A 25 -18.32 -17.92 24.33
N GLN A 26 -17.97 -17.31 25.45
CA GLN A 26 -17.45 -18.02 26.62
C GLN A 26 -18.50 -18.97 27.22
N GLN A 27 -19.75 -18.55 27.28
CA GLN A 27 -20.85 -19.44 27.74
C GLN A 27 -20.95 -20.67 26.84
N ALA A 28 -20.94 -20.51 25.52
CA ALA A 28 -20.97 -21.64 24.58
C ALA A 28 -19.76 -22.56 24.73
N LEU A 29 -18.55 -22.00 24.89
CA LEU A 29 -17.32 -22.77 25.13
C LEU A 29 -17.42 -23.60 26.42
N ASN A 30 -17.97 -23.02 27.49
CA ASN A 30 -18.11 -23.70 28.79
C ASN A 30 -19.19 -24.78 28.78
N GLN A 31 -20.16 -24.74 27.88
CA GLN A 31 -21.24 -25.72 27.76
C GLN A 31 -20.88 -26.90 26.87
N CYS A 32 -19.87 -26.77 25.99
CA CYS A 32 -19.43 -27.86 25.16
C CYS A 32 -18.62 -28.90 25.96
N VAL A 33 -18.78 -30.16 25.62
CA VAL A 33 -17.96 -31.22 26.20
C VAL A 33 -16.67 -31.43 25.41
N ALA A 34 -15.69 -32.05 26.05
CA ALA A 34 -14.41 -32.40 25.38
C ALA A 34 -14.65 -33.16 24.06
N GLY A 35 -13.90 -32.82 23.02
CA GLY A 35 -14.04 -33.39 21.69
C GLY A 35 -15.01 -32.63 20.78
N GLN A 36 -15.66 -31.55 21.25
CA GLN A 36 -16.60 -30.75 20.50
C GLN A 36 -16.05 -29.36 20.17
N ALA A 37 -16.75 -28.64 19.31
CA ALA A 37 -16.39 -27.28 18.89
C ALA A 37 -17.57 -26.30 18.98
N VAL A 38 -17.31 -25.08 19.45
CA VAL A 38 -18.16 -23.90 19.19
C VAL A 38 -17.83 -23.38 17.82
N GLN A 39 -18.85 -23.16 16.99
CA GLN A 39 -18.67 -22.61 15.64
C GLN A 39 -19.14 -21.15 15.57
N LEU A 40 -18.28 -20.25 15.08
CA LEU A 40 -18.63 -18.89 14.69
C LEU A 40 -18.95 -18.86 13.20
N ALA A 41 -20.17 -18.41 12.85
CA ALA A 41 -20.68 -18.40 11.48
C ALA A 41 -21.28 -17.04 11.11
N SER A 42 -21.32 -16.74 9.82
CA SER A 42 -22.00 -15.58 9.25
C SER A 42 -23.46 -15.87 8.92
N ASN A 43 -24.26 -14.83 8.73
CA ASN A 43 -25.62 -14.89 8.19
C ASN A 43 -25.73 -14.23 6.80
N ASN A 44 -24.63 -14.15 6.05
CA ASN A 44 -24.43 -13.45 4.76
C ASN A 44 -24.33 -11.92 4.86
N GLU A 45 -24.99 -11.27 5.82
CA GLU A 45 -24.92 -9.80 6.03
C GLU A 45 -23.98 -9.44 7.17
N LYS A 46 -23.93 -10.28 8.19
CA LYS A 46 -23.12 -10.07 9.40
C LYS A 46 -22.02 -11.13 9.46
N THR A 47 -20.78 -10.65 9.50
CA THR A 47 -19.58 -11.49 9.39
C THR A 47 -18.59 -11.29 10.53
N ALA A 48 -18.90 -10.43 11.49
CA ALA A 48 -17.98 -10.01 12.54
C ALA A 48 -18.49 -10.31 13.94
N PHE A 49 -17.56 -10.71 14.79
CA PHE A 49 -17.68 -10.76 16.25
C PHE A 49 -16.64 -9.83 16.85
N ILE A 50 -16.95 -9.17 17.96
CA ILE A 50 -15.97 -8.44 18.76
C ILE A 50 -16.00 -8.97 20.19
N ALA A 51 -14.86 -9.32 20.75
CA ALA A 51 -14.81 -9.92 22.07
C ALA A 51 -13.64 -9.39 22.92
N GLY A 52 -13.87 -9.32 24.22
CA GLY A 52 -12.80 -9.30 25.21
C GLY A 52 -12.14 -10.68 25.34
N PRO A 53 -11.31 -10.88 26.38
CA PRO A 53 -10.58 -12.12 26.57
C PRO A 53 -11.47 -13.37 26.64
N LEU A 54 -11.00 -14.45 26.02
CA LEU A 54 -11.64 -15.77 26.00
C LEU A 54 -10.71 -16.83 26.58
N SER A 55 -11.28 -17.87 27.20
CA SER A 55 -10.57 -19.04 27.72
C SER A 55 -11.14 -20.32 27.11
N LEU A 56 -10.29 -21.15 26.49
CA LEU A 56 -10.71 -22.42 25.93
C LEU A 56 -10.60 -23.52 27.00
N PRO A 57 -11.71 -24.22 27.32
CA PRO A 57 -11.70 -25.39 28.22
C PRO A 57 -10.97 -26.59 27.61
N THR A 58 -10.57 -27.55 28.46
CA THR A 58 -9.95 -28.82 28.03
C THR A 58 -10.81 -29.53 26.99
N GLY A 59 -10.15 -29.91 25.87
CA GLY A 59 -10.74 -30.67 24.78
C GLY A 59 -11.76 -29.93 23.92
N VAL A 60 -12.07 -28.69 24.22
CA VAL A 60 -13.02 -27.87 23.45
C VAL A 60 -12.29 -27.07 22.38
N SER A 61 -12.87 -26.99 21.19
CA SER A 61 -12.33 -26.23 20.09
C SER A 61 -13.18 -25.01 19.75
N LEU A 62 -12.51 -23.93 19.28
CA LEU A 62 -13.16 -22.78 18.66
C LEU A 62 -12.99 -22.92 17.14
N ARG A 63 -14.09 -23.03 16.40
CA ARG A 63 -14.09 -23.08 14.94
C ARG A 63 -14.62 -21.78 14.36
N ILE A 64 -13.84 -21.13 13.50
CA ILE A 64 -14.22 -19.89 12.84
C ILE A 64 -14.36 -20.15 11.35
N ASN A 65 -15.56 -19.97 10.81
CA ASN A 65 -15.85 -20.27 9.42
C ASN A 65 -15.16 -19.28 8.47
N ALA A 66 -14.93 -19.69 7.24
CA ALA A 66 -14.46 -18.83 6.17
C ALA A 66 -15.39 -17.59 6.05
N GLY A 67 -14.78 -16.42 5.88
CA GLY A 67 -15.48 -15.14 5.79
C GLY A 67 -15.97 -14.57 7.12
N VAL A 68 -15.67 -15.21 8.26
CA VAL A 68 -15.96 -14.71 9.61
C VAL A 68 -14.69 -14.17 10.24
N THR A 69 -14.78 -12.99 10.87
CA THR A 69 -13.68 -12.41 11.65
C THR A 69 -14.09 -12.25 13.12
N LEU A 70 -13.25 -12.76 14.01
CA LEU A 70 -13.32 -12.51 15.45
C LEU A 70 -12.30 -11.41 15.80
N TYR A 71 -12.79 -10.23 16.13
CA TYR A 71 -11.99 -9.08 16.52
C TYR A 71 -11.75 -9.05 18.03
N ALA A 72 -10.51 -8.81 18.42
CA ALA A 72 -10.18 -8.52 19.81
C ALA A 72 -10.64 -7.10 20.18
N SER A 73 -11.28 -6.91 21.33
CA SER A 73 -11.65 -5.58 21.80
C SER A 73 -10.42 -4.69 21.97
N THR A 74 -10.56 -3.41 21.66
CA THR A 74 -9.50 -2.40 21.91
C THR A 74 -9.53 -1.83 23.33
N ASP A 75 -10.50 -2.23 24.18
CA ASP A 75 -10.61 -1.79 25.56
C ASP A 75 -9.59 -2.50 26.45
N ALA A 76 -8.54 -1.78 26.86
CA ALA A 76 -7.47 -2.29 27.71
C ALA A 76 -7.96 -2.77 29.08
N ALA A 77 -9.06 -2.23 29.60
CA ALA A 77 -9.60 -2.62 30.91
C ALA A 77 -10.08 -4.07 30.92
N LEU A 78 -10.57 -4.59 29.80
CA LEU A 78 -11.01 -5.98 29.68
C LEU A 78 -9.86 -6.99 29.82
N TYR A 79 -8.64 -6.57 29.52
CA TYR A 79 -7.43 -7.43 29.58
C TYR A 79 -6.68 -7.29 30.89
N ASP A 80 -7.03 -6.34 31.76
CA ASP A 80 -6.27 -6.08 32.97
C ASP A 80 -6.37 -7.22 34.00
N LYS A 81 -5.24 -7.58 34.60
CA LYS A 81 -5.12 -8.63 35.63
C LYS A 81 -5.35 -8.11 37.04
N GLY A 82 -6.14 -7.04 37.19
CA GLY A 82 -6.51 -6.48 38.48
C GLY A 82 -5.49 -5.53 39.10
N THR A 83 -4.58 -4.98 38.28
CA THR A 83 -3.57 -4.01 38.73
C THR A 83 -3.59 -2.69 37.97
N HIS A 84 -4.59 -2.50 37.07
CA HIS A 84 -4.74 -1.33 36.20
C HIS A 84 -3.47 -1.00 35.40
N SER A 85 -2.69 -2.03 35.09
CA SER A 85 -1.43 -1.89 34.37
C SER A 85 -1.54 -2.20 32.88
N CYS A 86 -2.59 -2.87 32.41
CA CYS A 86 -2.77 -3.16 30.99
C CYS A 86 -2.95 -1.88 30.18
N GLY A 87 -2.26 -1.77 29.05
CA GLY A 87 -2.25 -0.56 28.22
C GLY A 87 -1.39 0.57 28.78
N SER A 88 -0.46 0.28 29.69
CA SER A 88 0.45 1.25 30.27
C SER A 88 1.89 1.08 29.79
N ASN A 89 2.67 2.15 29.93
CA ASN A 89 4.09 2.23 29.67
C ASN A 89 4.84 2.58 30.96
N GLY A 90 5.81 1.75 31.35
CA GLY A 90 6.63 1.95 32.54
C GLY A 90 5.93 1.68 33.87
N VAL A 91 4.68 1.23 33.87
CA VAL A 91 3.93 0.86 35.08
C VAL A 91 4.16 -0.62 35.40
N LYS A 92 4.68 -0.89 36.62
CA LYS A 92 4.81 -2.27 37.11
C LYS A 92 3.45 -2.78 37.58
N GLY A 93 3.11 -4.01 37.18
CA GLY A 93 1.86 -4.65 37.55
C GLY A 93 1.78 -6.07 36.99
N ARG A 94 0.60 -6.67 37.01
CA ARG A 94 0.38 -8.00 36.45
C ARG A 94 0.20 -8.01 34.91
N GLY A 95 0.15 -6.82 34.30
CA GLY A 95 0.01 -6.64 32.88
C GLY A 95 -1.35 -7.06 32.32
N CYS A 96 -1.34 -7.56 31.10
CA CYS A 96 -2.54 -7.96 30.37
C CYS A 96 -2.66 -9.48 30.32
N GLN A 97 -3.89 -10.02 30.37
CA GLN A 97 -4.18 -11.36 29.91
C GLN A 97 -4.21 -11.38 28.37
N ALA A 98 -4.00 -12.55 27.77
CA ALA A 98 -4.10 -12.70 26.33
C ALA A 98 -5.54 -12.60 25.84
N PHE A 99 -5.73 -12.31 24.55
CA PHE A 99 -7.07 -12.34 23.95
C PHE A 99 -7.69 -13.74 24.01
N ILE A 100 -6.92 -14.78 23.67
CA ILE A 100 -7.35 -16.16 23.85
C ILE A 100 -6.33 -16.89 24.72
N SER A 101 -6.77 -17.44 25.83
CA SER A 101 -5.96 -18.23 26.76
C SER A 101 -6.36 -19.71 26.72
N ILE A 102 -5.36 -20.58 26.67
CA ILE A 102 -5.52 -22.04 26.80
C ILE A 102 -4.58 -22.48 27.91
N SER A 103 -5.10 -22.71 29.09
CA SER A 103 -4.27 -22.99 30.27
C SER A 103 -4.68 -24.29 30.95
N ASP A 104 -3.67 -25.10 31.31
CA ASP A 104 -3.86 -26.37 32.02
C ASP A 104 -4.86 -27.30 31.28
N ALA A 105 -4.89 -27.25 29.95
CA ALA A 105 -5.84 -27.94 29.10
C ALA A 105 -5.18 -29.12 28.37
N GLN A 106 -5.98 -30.11 28.00
CA GLN A 106 -5.56 -31.23 27.18
C GLN A 106 -6.49 -31.38 25.99
N GLY A 107 -5.92 -31.32 24.76
CA GLY A 107 -6.67 -31.42 23.52
C GLY A 107 -7.47 -30.13 23.20
N GLY A 108 -8.15 -30.14 22.07
CA GLY A 108 -8.86 -28.99 21.54
C GLY A 108 -7.95 -27.99 20.80
N GLY A 109 -8.45 -26.79 20.58
CA GLY A 109 -7.68 -25.73 19.90
C GLY A 109 -8.53 -24.78 19.08
N ILE A 110 -7.93 -24.13 18.08
CA ILE A 110 -8.57 -23.13 17.24
C ILE A 110 -8.44 -23.57 15.78
N MET A 111 -9.54 -23.54 15.03
CA MET A 111 -9.54 -24.07 13.67
C MET A 111 -10.55 -23.37 12.75
N GLY A 112 -10.42 -23.63 11.47
CA GLY A 112 -11.29 -23.10 10.42
C GLY A 112 -10.53 -22.17 9.50
N GLU A 113 -11.24 -21.59 8.52
CA GLU A 113 -10.66 -20.70 7.51
C GLU A 113 -11.03 -19.22 7.76
N GLY A 114 -11.52 -18.91 8.97
CA GLY A 114 -11.82 -17.56 9.40
C GLY A 114 -10.58 -16.81 9.91
N ILE A 115 -10.83 -15.63 10.48
CA ILE A 115 -9.80 -14.71 10.92
C ILE A 115 -9.97 -14.39 12.40
N ILE A 116 -8.87 -14.31 13.13
CA ILE A 116 -8.75 -13.64 14.42
C ILE A 116 -7.92 -12.39 14.20
N ASP A 117 -8.54 -11.20 14.41
CA ASP A 117 -7.88 -9.91 14.25
C ASP A 117 -7.65 -9.26 15.60
N GLY A 118 -6.39 -9.09 15.97
CA GLY A 118 -5.97 -8.51 17.25
C GLY A 118 -6.11 -7.00 17.35
N GLN A 119 -6.46 -6.32 16.26
CA GLN A 119 -6.62 -4.85 16.20
C GLN A 119 -5.40 -4.06 16.75
N GLY A 120 -4.20 -4.59 16.64
CA GLY A 120 -2.98 -4.00 17.21
C GLY A 120 -2.65 -2.59 16.74
N GLY A 121 -3.05 -2.25 15.50
CA GLY A 121 -2.88 -0.92 14.91
C GLY A 121 -4.05 0.04 15.17
N GLN A 122 -5.17 -0.42 15.72
CA GLN A 122 -6.30 0.43 16.06
C GLN A 122 -6.04 1.18 17.38
N LEU A 123 -6.64 2.36 17.55
CA LEU A 123 -6.53 3.12 18.79
C LEU A 123 -7.08 2.31 19.96
N VAL A 124 -6.34 2.26 21.06
CA VAL A 124 -6.82 1.70 22.31
C VAL A 124 -7.96 2.59 22.84
N ALA A 125 -9.05 1.97 23.26
CA ALA A 125 -10.24 2.70 23.72
C ALA A 125 -9.88 3.75 24.78
N GLY A 126 -10.30 4.99 24.53
CA GLY A 126 -10.01 6.13 25.40
C GLY A 126 -8.55 6.63 25.38
N LYS A 127 -7.70 6.17 24.44
CA LYS A 127 -6.31 6.60 24.33
C LYS A 127 -6.00 7.16 22.92
N PRO A 128 -5.03 8.08 22.80
CA PRO A 128 -4.65 8.66 21.52
C PRO A 128 -3.61 7.79 20.76
N GLU A 129 -3.40 6.55 21.15
CA GLU A 129 -2.38 5.66 20.59
C GLU A 129 -2.89 4.23 20.43
N SER A 130 -2.36 3.50 19.45
CA SER A 130 -2.58 2.07 19.29
C SER A 130 -1.62 1.24 20.15
N TRP A 131 -1.86 -0.09 20.19
CA TRP A 131 -0.95 -1.02 20.87
C TRP A 131 0.48 -0.95 20.28
N TRP A 132 0.59 -0.84 18.98
CA TRP A 132 1.90 -0.75 18.31
C TRP A 132 2.59 0.59 18.58
N GLN A 133 1.85 1.68 18.66
CA GLN A 133 2.38 2.99 19.05
C GLN A 133 2.87 3.00 20.50
N LEU A 134 2.10 2.39 21.40
CA LEU A 134 2.53 2.19 22.79
C LEU A 134 3.86 1.43 22.86
N ALA A 135 3.99 0.32 22.12
CA ALA A 135 5.24 -0.46 22.07
C ALA A 135 6.42 0.36 21.53
N ARG A 136 6.21 1.19 20.51
CA ARG A 136 7.25 2.07 19.95
C ARG A 136 7.62 3.19 20.90
N ARG A 137 6.65 3.79 21.57
CA ARG A 137 6.89 4.82 22.58
C ARG A 137 7.67 4.25 23.76
N ALA A 138 7.29 3.09 24.28
CA ALA A 138 8.00 2.40 25.34
C ALA A 138 9.46 2.10 24.97
N GLN A 139 9.72 1.65 23.73
CA GLN A 139 11.09 1.45 23.24
C GLN A 139 11.91 2.73 23.24
N LYS A 140 11.33 3.84 22.76
CA LYS A 140 12.00 5.15 22.72
C LYS A 140 12.34 5.65 24.14
N GLU A 141 11.42 5.43 25.07
CA GLU A 141 11.55 5.83 26.48
C GLU A 141 12.35 4.81 27.32
N LYS A 142 12.73 3.67 26.73
CA LYS A 142 13.41 2.55 27.41
C LYS A 142 12.63 1.98 28.60
N ASN A 143 11.31 1.98 28.48
CA ASN A 143 10.38 1.43 29.46
C ASN A 143 9.88 0.05 29.03
N GLU A 144 9.41 -0.73 30.03
CA GLU A 144 8.57 -1.90 29.78
C GLU A 144 7.16 -1.46 29.41
N HIS A 145 6.44 -2.27 28.62
CA HIS A 145 5.06 -2.02 28.24
C HIS A 145 4.15 -3.21 28.57
N ASN A 146 2.90 -2.93 28.85
CA ASN A 146 1.87 -3.91 29.11
C ASN A 146 0.87 -3.96 27.96
N ILE A 147 1.04 -4.93 27.06
CA ILE A 147 0.25 -5.11 25.84
C ILE A 147 -0.22 -6.57 25.77
N PRO A 148 -1.49 -6.86 25.45
CA PRO A 148 -2.01 -8.23 25.41
C PRO A 148 -1.38 -9.04 24.26
N ARG A 149 -1.07 -10.30 24.50
CA ARG A 149 -0.77 -11.29 23.45
C ARG A 149 -2.05 -11.73 22.78
N LEU A 150 -1.97 -12.23 21.56
CA LEU A 150 -3.16 -12.69 20.86
C LEU A 150 -3.60 -14.08 21.40
N ILE A 151 -2.73 -15.06 21.38
CA ILE A 151 -3.00 -16.40 21.89
C ILE A 151 -1.89 -16.82 22.87
N GLU A 152 -2.25 -17.27 24.07
CA GLU A 152 -1.33 -17.78 25.05
C GLU A 152 -1.74 -19.21 25.47
N VAL A 153 -0.86 -20.18 25.23
CA VAL A 153 -1.03 -21.57 25.63
C VAL A 153 -0.06 -21.86 26.78
N THR A 154 -0.57 -22.27 27.92
CA THR A 154 0.25 -22.45 29.13
C THR A 154 -0.02 -23.80 29.81
N ARG A 155 1.00 -24.58 30.15
CA ARG A 155 0.92 -25.87 30.86
C ARG A 155 -0.12 -26.84 30.26
N SER A 156 -0.19 -26.89 28.94
CA SER A 156 -1.24 -27.63 28.22
C SER A 156 -0.63 -28.74 27.38
N LYS A 157 -1.46 -29.67 26.94
CA LYS A 157 -1.07 -30.83 26.10
C LYS A 157 -1.94 -30.93 24.84
N ASP A 158 -1.32 -31.32 23.72
CA ASP A 158 -1.98 -31.71 22.48
C ASP A 158 -2.94 -30.67 21.93
N ILE A 159 -2.50 -29.41 21.88
CA ILE A 159 -3.28 -28.26 21.37
C ILE A 159 -3.05 -28.08 19.87
N THR A 160 -4.10 -27.79 19.11
CA THR A 160 -4.05 -27.66 17.65
C THR A 160 -4.50 -26.26 17.18
N LEU A 161 -3.72 -25.63 16.29
CA LEU A 161 -4.14 -24.53 15.43
C LEU A 161 -4.21 -25.04 13.99
N TYR A 162 -5.37 -24.96 13.35
CA TYR A 162 -5.56 -25.53 12.02
C TYR A 162 -6.25 -24.58 11.05
N ARG A 163 -5.52 -24.16 9.99
CA ARG A 163 -5.95 -23.32 8.86
C ARG A 163 -6.49 -21.92 9.24
N ILE A 164 -6.38 -21.53 10.50
CA ILE A 164 -6.83 -20.23 10.98
C ILE A 164 -5.87 -19.12 10.54
N THR A 165 -6.41 -17.92 10.29
CA THR A 165 -5.63 -16.71 10.05
C THR A 165 -5.59 -15.86 11.32
N LEU A 166 -4.39 -15.50 11.77
CA LEU A 166 -4.13 -14.58 12.89
C LEU A 166 -3.58 -13.28 12.32
N ARG A 167 -4.30 -12.17 12.54
CA ARG A 167 -3.96 -10.89 11.92
C ARG A 167 -3.84 -9.79 12.95
N ASN A 168 -2.96 -8.81 12.68
CA ASN A 168 -2.82 -7.58 13.46
C ASN A 168 -2.67 -7.80 14.96
N SER A 169 -1.85 -8.78 15.37
CA SER A 169 -1.62 -9.03 16.79
C SER A 169 -1.10 -7.78 17.51
N PRO A 170 -1.62 -7.44 18.71
CA PRO A 170 -1.10 -6.32 19.49
C PRO A 170 0.34 -6.52 19.96
N ASN A 171 0.69 -7.78 20.28
CA ASN A 171 2.01 -8.24 20.73
C ASN A 171 2.27 -9.61 20.08
N PHE A 172 2.89 -10.58 20.74
CA PHE A 172 3.12 -11.93 20.21
C PHE A 172 1.82 -12.58 19.73
N HIS A 173 1.84 -13.25 18.56
CA HIS A 173 0.67 -13.94 18.05
C HIS A 173 0.35 -15.21 18.86
N VAL A 174 1.34 -16.11 19.03
CA VAL A 174 1.14 -17.38 19.74
C VAL A 174 2.34 -17.63 20.65
N THR A 175 2.10 -17.71 21.95
CA THR A 175 3.11 -18.13 22.91
C THR A 175 2.76 -19.48 23.52
N LEU A 176 3.74 -20.38 23.54
CA LEU A 176 3.60 -21.73 24.10
C LEU A 176 4.52 -21.83 25.30
N ASN A 177 3.98 -21.81 26.51
CA ASN A 177 4.78 -21.85 27.75
C ASN A 177 4.53 -23.14 28.52
N ARG A 178 5.53 -24.02 28.59
CA ARG A 178 5.44 -25.35 29.21
C ARG A 178 4.36 -26.22 28.57
N VAL A 179 4.34 -26.26 27.24
CA VAL A 179 3.39 -27.06 26.44
C VAL A 179 4.06 -28.37 26.02
N ASP A 180 3.32 -29.46 26.09
CA ASP A 180 3.72 -30.80 25.65
C ASP A 180 2.77 -31.31 24.57
N GLY A 181 3.15 -31.22 23.31
CA GLY A 181 2.28 -31.48 22.16
C GLY A 181 1.54 -30.23 21.70
N PHE A 182 1.98 -29.69 20.56
CA PHE A 182 1.28 -28.62 19.88
C PHE A 182 1.47 -28.78 18.37
N THR A 183 0.40 -28.55 17.64
CA THR A 183 0.46 -28.55 16.19
C THR A 183 -0.15 -27.28 15.61
N ALA A 184 0.62 -26.51 14.82
CA ALA A 184 0.11 -25.51 13.93
C ALA A 184 0.21 -26.01 12.48
N TRP A 185 -0.89 -26.12 11.79
CA TRP A 185 -0.94 -26.61 10.41
C TRP A 185 -1.72 -25.67 9.51
N GLY A 186 -1.06 -25.19 8.45
CA GLY A 186 -1.70 -24.36 7.44
C GLY A 186 -2.19 -23.01 8.01
N VAL A 187 -1.61 -22.55 9.12
CA VAL A 187 -1.98 -21.27 9.73
C VAL A 187 -1.37 -20.11 8.94
N ARG A 188 -2.01 -18.95 9.03
CA ARG A 188 -1.53 -17.72 8.41
C ARG A 188 -1.39 -16.65 9.48
N LEU A 189 -0.20 -16.08 9.62
CA LEU A 189 0.06 -14.96 10.50
C LEU A 189 0.35 -13.74 9.63
N ASP A 190 -0.40 -12.66 9.85
CA ASP A 190 -0.33 -11.48 9.01
C ASP A 190 -0.36 -10.18 9.83
N THR A 191 0.82 -9.60 10.06
CA THR A 191 0.99 -8.36 10.79
C THR A 191 2.08 -7.52 10.12
N PRO A 192 1.93 -6.18 10.04
CA PRO A 192 2.90 -5.29 9.40
C PRO A 192 4.29 -5.39 10.01
N THR A 193 5.32 -5.21 9.17
CA THR A 193 6.73 -5.30 9.57
C THR A 193 7.18 -4.27 10.58
N ASP A 194 6.50 -3.15 10.68
CA ASP A 194 6.78 -2.08 11.64
C ASP A 194 6.05 -2.27 12.98
N ALA A 195 5.24 -3.32 13.11
CA ALA A 195 4.56 -3.68 14.35
C ALA A 195 5.53 -4.40 15.30
N ARG A 196 6.11 -3.66 16.23
CA ARG A 196 7.13 -4.17 17.16
C ARG A 196 6.59 -5.26 18.10
N ASN A 197 7.40 -6.27 18.38
CA ASN A 197 7.11 -7.40 19.27
C ASN A 197 5.89 -8.21 18.84
N THR A 198 5.69 -8.35 17.54
CA THR A 198 4.66 -9.22 16.96
C THR A 198 5.27 -10.54 16.47
N ASP A 199 6.05 -11.18 17.36
CA ASP A 199 6.60 -12.51 17.11
C ASP A 199 5.47 -13.46 16.69
N GLY A 200 5.77 -14.39 15.78
CA GLY A 200 4.76 -15.30 15.25
C GLY A 200 4.41 -16.44 16.23
N ILE A 201 5.24 -17.46 16.33
CA ILE A 201 4.99 -18.60 17.23
C ILE A 201 6.23 -18.81 18.09
N ASP A 202 6.07 -18.70 19.40
CA ASP A 202 7.14 -18.76 20.39
C ASP A 202 7.00 -19.97 21.33
N PRO A 203 7.62 -21.12 21.01
CA PRO A 203 7.80 -22.20 21.98
C PRO A 203 8.75 -21.80 23.10
N ILE A 204 8.28 -21.82 24.36
CA ILE A 204 9.04 -21.43 25.55
C ILE A 204 8.99 -22.57 26.56
N SER A 205 10.13 -23.20 26.86
CA SER A 205 10.22 -24.34 27.78
C SER A 205 9.19 -25.44 27.45
N SER A 206 9.04 -25.73 26.17
CA SER A 206 7.99 -26.59 25.60
C SER A 206 8.58 -27.69 24.75
N ARG A 207 7.81 -28.77 24.50
CA ARG A 207 8.27 -29.93 23.74
C ARG A 207 7.21 -30.53 22.85
N ASN A 208 7.66 -31.35 21.88
CA ASN A 208 6.81 -32.05 20.94
C ASN A 208 5.94 -31.11 20.13
N ILE A 209 6.57 -30.11 19.50
CA ILE A 209 5.89 -29.05 18.75
C ILE A 209 6.08 -29.27 17.25
N THR A 210 5.01 -29.20 16.49
CA THR A 210 5.02 -29.22 15.03
C THR A 210 4.41 -27.93 14.47
N ILE A 211 5.14 -27.24 13.61
CA ILE A 211 4.64 -26.09 12.85
C ILE A 211 4.84 -26.41 11.37
N ALA A 212 3.76 -26.57 10.63
CA ALA A 212 3.84 -27.08 9.27
C ALA A 212 2.91 -26.39 8.28
N HIS A 213 3.36 -26.30 7.01
CA HIS A 213 2.59 -25.77 5.87
C HIS A 213 1.97 -24.40 6.12
N SER A 214 2.67 -23.57 6.90
CA SER A 214 2.16 -22.28 7.39
C SER A 214 2.87 -21.10 6.75
N TYR A 215 2.22 -19.95 6.78
CA TYR A 215 2.65 -18.72 6.13
C TYR A 215 2.73 -17.61 7.18
N LEU A 216 3.94 -17.10 7.43
CA LEU A 216 4.19 -16.19 8.55
C LEU A 216 4.77 -14.87 8.04
N ARG A 217 4.02 -13.78 8.23
CA ARG A 217 4.41 -12.40 7.96
C ARG A 217 4.25 -11.59 9.25
N THR A 218 5.36 -11.17 9.86
CA THR A 218 5.40 -10.61 11.21
C THR A 218 6.25 -9.34 11.28
N GLY A 219 6.09 -8.58 12.34
CA GLY A 219 6.93 -7.40 12.63
C GLY A 219 8.11 -7.69 13.55
N ASP A 220 8.28 -8.94 14.00
CA ASP A 220 9.41 -9.42 14.80
C ASP A 220 9.79 -10.85 14.35
N ASP A 221 10.37 -11.71 15.19
CA ASP A 221 10.74 -13.07 14.83
C ASP A 221 9.54 -13.86 14.27
N ASN A 222 9.69 -14.54 13.13
CA ASN A 222 8.60 -15.37 12.58
C ASN A 222 8.32 -16.60 13.46
N ILE A 223 9.39 -17.25 13.93
CA ILE A 223 9.35 -18.25 15.00
C ILE A 223 10.52 -17.95 15.93
N ALA A 224 10.26 -17.96 17.25
CA ALA A 224 11.31 -17.77 18.24
C ALA A 224 11.28 -18.90 19.30
N ILE A 225 12.18 -19.87 19.16
CA ILE A 225 12.32 -20.98 20.10
C ILE A 225 13.13 -20.50 21.31
N LYS A 226 12.51 -20.47 22.49
CA LYS A 226 13.08 -19.93 23.72
C LYS A 226 13.07 -20.98 24.85
N ALA A 227 14.06 -20.98 25.69
CA ALA A 227 14.13 -21.84 26.87
C ALA A 227 14.60 -21.04 28.09
N GLY A 228 13.65 -20.67 28.94
CA GLY A 228 13.93 -19.94 30.18
C GLY A 228 14.11 -20.87 31.40
N ASN A 229 13.92 -20.33 32.59
CA ASN A 229 14.13 -21.02 33.86
C ASN A 229 13.15 -22.18 34.13
N ASN A 230 12.11 -22.32 33.29
CA ASN A 230 11.08 -23.35 33.44
C ASN A 230 11.46 -24.72 32.78
N GLY A 231 12.67 -24.85 32.29
CA GLY A 231 13.19 -26.09 31.69
C GLY A 231 13.47 -25.93 30.18
N PRO A 232 13.90 -27.03 29.55
CA PRO A 232 14.31 -27.03 28.15
C PRO A 232 13.16 -26.89 27.17
N THR A 233 13.52 -26.47 25.95
CA THR A 233 12.64 -26.59 24.76
C THR A 233 13.26 -27.63 23.84
N GLU A 234 12.46 -28.62 23.45
CA GLU A 234 12.97 -29.80 22.74
C GLU A 234 11.96 -30.48 21.83
N ASN A 235 12.46 -31.19 20.84
CA ASN A 235 11.65 -31.97 19.88
C ASN A 235 10.70 -31.09 19.10
N ILE A 236 11.26 -30.11 18.39
CA ILE A 236 10.52 -29.14 17.58
C ILE A 236 10.74 -29.46 16.10
N SER A 237 9.65 -29.59 15.35
CA SER A 237 9.65 -29.80 13.90
C SER A 237 8.97 -28.64 13.18
N ILE A 238 9.70 -27.97 12.28
CA ILE A 238 9.25 -26.83 11.49
C ILE A 238 9.34 -27.24 10.03
N LEU A 239 8.18 -27.56 9.41
CA LEU A 239 8.12 -28.32 8.16
C LEU A 239 7.37 -27.57 7.07
N HIS A 240 7.99 -27.35 5.91
CA HIS A 240 7.35 -26.78 4.72
C HIS A 240 6.61 -25.46 4.99
N ASN A 241 7.26 -24.52 5.67
CA ASN A 241 6.71 -23.21 5.98
C ASN A 241 7.28 -22.14 5.06
N HIS A 242 6.55 -21.03 4.97
CA HIS A 242 6.94 -19.86 4.19
C HIS A 242 6.95 -18.62 5.09
N PHE A 243 8.09 -17.93 5.19
CA PHE A 243 8.25 -16.72 5.97
C PHE A 243 8.41 -15.52 5.04
N TYR A 244 7.68 -14.46 5.39
CA TYR A 244 7.69 -13.20 4.67
C TYR A 244 8.01 -12.09 5.65
N ASN A 245 9.16 -11.42 5.46
CA ASN A 245 9.58 -10.37 6.38
C ASN A 245 9.80 -10.86 7.81
N GLY A 246 9.85 -9.92 8.76
CA GLY A 246 10.13 -10.23 10.15
C GLY A 246 11.62 -10.37 10.44
N HIS A 247 11.94 -11.09 11.51
CA HIS A 247 13.32 -11.27 11.96
C HIS A 247 13.84 -12.72 11.78
N GLY A 248 13.09 -13.57 11.12
CA GLY A 248 13.51 -14.88 10.65
C GLY A 248 13.19 -16.06 11.59
N MET A 249 13.87 -17.19 11.34
CA MET A 249 13.79 -18.43 12.11
C MET A 249 14.79 -18.37 13.27
N SER A 250 14.32 -17.96 14.45
CA SER A 250 15.16 -17.66 15.60
C SER A 250 15.12 -18.74 16.67
N ILE A 251 16.29 -18.98 17.28
CA ILE A 251 16.46 -19.66 18.58
C ILE A 251 17.02 -18.65 19.55
N GLY A 252 16.37 -18.44 20.67
CA GLY A 252 16.75 -17.47 21.70
C GLY A 252 15.95 -16.14 21.58
N SER A 253 16.40 -15.13 22.33
CA SER A 253 17.67 -14.97 23.09
C SER A 253 17.73 -15.76 24.41
N GLU A 254 16.63 -16.14 25.03
CA GLU A 254 16.60 -16.97 26.23
C GLU A 254 16.89 -18.42 25.86
N THR A 255 18.06 -18.94 26.28
CA THR A 255 18.49 -20.33 26.04
C THR A 255 19.00 -21.01 27.32
N ASN A 256 18.87 -20.34 28.46
CA ASN A 256 19.38 -20.85 29.73
C ASN A 256 18.76 -22.18 30.20
N GLY A 257 17.53 -22.49 29.79
CA GLY A 257 16.90 -23.79 30.04
C GLY A 257 17.37 -24.92 29.12
N GLY A 258 18.10 -24.57 28.04
CA GLY A 258 18.56 -25.52 27.03
C GLY A 258 17.58 -25.70 25.86
N VAL A 259 18.11 -25.73 24.64
CA VAL A 259 17.34 -25.99 23.41
C VAL A 259 17.97 -27.19 22.68
N ARG A 260 17.16 -28.19 22.33
CA ARG A 260 17.68 -29.40 21.68
C ARG A 260 16.69 -30.11 20.78
N ASN A 261 17.22 -30.83 19.81
CA ASN A 261 16.43 -31.64 18.86
C ASN A 261 15.46 -30.78 18.04
N ILE A 262 16.02 -29.87 17.28
CA ILE A 262 15.25 -28.94 16.42
C ILE A 262 15.47 -29.34 14.97
N LEU A 263 14.39 -29.56 14.24
CA LEU A 263 14.40 -29.79 12.79
C LEU A 263 13.64 -28.66 12.08
N VAL A 264 14.31 -28.03 11.14
CA VAL A 264 13.71 -27.13 10.16
C VAL A 264 13.91 -27.73 8.78
N ASP A 265 12.83 -28.04 8.08
CA ASP A 265 12.88 -28.70 6.76
C ASP A 265 11.90 -28.05 5.78
N GLY A 266 12.36 -27.75 4.57
CA GLY A 266 11.53 -27.20 3.50
C GLY A 266 11.05 -25.78 3.77
N LEU A 267 11.89 -24.93 4.36
CA LEU A 267 11.57 -23.52 4.65
C LEU A 267 11.96 -22.62 3.50
N SER A 268 11.03 -21.80 3.01
CA SER A 268 11.37 -20.61 2.20
C SER A 268 11.21 -19.34 3.02
N MET A 269 12.14 -18.40 2.83
CA MET A 269 12.14 -17.15 3.59
C MET A 269 12.57 -15.99 2.70
N GLU A 270 11.78 -14.90 2.73
CA GLU A 270 12.10 -13.70 1.94
C GLU A 270 11.84 -12.40 2.70
N GLY A 271 12.69 -11.40 2.46
CA GLY A 271 12.54 -10.04 3.00
C GLY A 271 12.79 -9.90 4.51
N SER A 272 13.24 -10.95 5.19
CA SER A 272 13.52 -10.91 6.64
C SER A 272 14.86 -10.23 6.95
N THR A 273 15.00 -9.66 8.14
CA THR A 273 16.27 -9.07 8.56
C THR A 273 17.34 -10.11 8.86
N SER A 274 16.97 -11.24 9.44
CA SER A 274 17.82 -12.43 9.64
C SER A 274 17.14 -13.67 9.06
N GLY A 275 17.91 -14.62 8.62
CA GLY A 275 17.46 -15.93 8.12
C GLY A 275 17.45 -16.97 9.21
N LEU A 276 18.41 -17.90 9.17
CA LEU A 276 18.63 -18.92 10.19
C LEU A 276 19.41 -18.30 11.34
N ARG A 277 18.75 -18.13 12.47
CA ARG A 277 19.28 -17.31 13.57
C ARG A 277 19.34 -18.08 14.87
N ILE A 278 20.51 -18.04 15.54
CA ILE A 278 20.68 -18.48 16.93
C ILE A 278 21.33 -17.32 17.67
N LYS A 279 20.64 -16.77 18.67
CA LYS A 279 21.09 -15.58 19.41
C LYS A 279 20.99 -15.80 20.90
N SER A 280 22.05 -15.46 21.65
CA SER A 280 22.05 -15.40 23.10
C SER A 280 23.22 -14.55 23.62
N ASP A 281 23.29 -14.36 24.92
CA ASP A 281 24.38 -13.65 25.61
C ASP A 281 24.59 -14.20 27.02
N VAL A 282 25.60 -13.71 27.74
CA VAL A 282 25.97 -14.20 29.09
C VAL A 282 24.91 -13.99 30.17
N SER A 283 23.85 -13.20 29.90
CA SER A 283 22.77 -12.98 30.86
C SER A 283 21.68 -14.05 30.77
N ARG A 284 21.60 -14.75 29.65
CA ARG A 284 20.51 -15.69 29.34
C ARG A 284 20.92 -16.89 28.48
N GLY A 285 22.23 -17.11 28.36
CA GLY A 285 22.79 -18.20 27.56
C GLY A 285 22.65 -19.57 28.21
N GLY A 286 22.85 -20.59 27.40
CA GLY A 286 22.80 -22.00 27.77
C GLY A 286 23.18 -22.88 26.59
N LEU A 287 22.87 -24.18 26.69
CA LEU A 287 23.20 -25.14 25.64
C LEU A 287 22.12 -25.16 24.54
N VAL A 288 22.51 -24.90 23.28
CA VAL A 288 21.73 -25.18 22.09
C VAL A 288 22.41 -26.32 21.33
N THR A 289 21.74 -27.45 21.14
CA THR A 289 22.37 -28.61 20.53
C THR A 289 21.43 -29.45 19.68
N ASN A 290 22.00 -30.16 18.71
CA ASN A 290 21.28 -31.00 17.78
C ASN A 290 20.18 -30.21 17.04
N VAL A 291 20.60 -29.18 16.33
CA VAL A 291 19.74 -28.35 15.48
C VAL A 291 20.10 -28.61 14.02
N ARG A 292 19.10 -28.98 13.22
CA ARG A 292 19.26 -29.23 11.80
C ARG A 292 18.35 -28.33 10.97
N TYR A 293 18.95 -27.54 10.10
CA TYR A 293 18.28 -26.81 9.05
C TYR A 293 18.57 -27.51 7.73
N GLN A 294 17.52 -27.94 7.02
CA GLN A 294 17.68 -28.62 5.73
C GLN A 294 16.65 -28.14 4.70
N ASN A 295 17.03 -28.19 3.41
CA ASN A 295 16.17 -27.78 2.30
C ASN A 295 15.61 -26.34 2.50
N VAL A 296 16.48 -25.38 2.77
CA VAL A 296 16.09 -23.99 3.06
C VAL A 296 16.45 -23.10 1.89
N CYS A 297 15.51 -22.28 1.45
CA CYS A 297 15.70 -21.26 0.42
C CYS A 297 15.50 -19.86 1.00
N LEU A 298 16.47 -18.98 0.78
CA LEU A 298 16.53 -17.61 1.31
C LEU A 298 16.61 -16.61 0.16
N ARG A 299 15.84 -15.51 0.25
CA ARG A 299 15.85 -14.43 -0.74
C ARG A 299 15.68 -13.08 -0.04
N ASP A 300 16.50 -12.10 -0.42
CA ASP A 300 16.47 -10.74 0.13
C ASP A 300 16.57 -10.70 1.67
N ILE A 301 17.49 -11.51 2.20
CA ILE A 301 17.78 -11.59 3.63
C ILE A 301 19.07 -10.83 3.94
N ARG A 302 19.01 -9.88 4.85
CA ARG A 302 20.20 -9.09 5.23
C ARG A 302 21.28 -9.97 5.87
N ARG A 303 20.88 -10.91 6.75
CA ARG A 303 21.74 -11.87 7.42
C ARG A 303 21.23 -13.29 7.24
N PRO A 304 21.49 -13.93 6.10
CA PRO A 304 20.98 -15.28 5.82
C PRO A 304 21.34 -16.32 6.89
N ILE A 305 22.55 -16.22 7.46
CA ILE A 305 23.01 -17.03 8.60
C ILE A 305 23.50 -16.06 9.69
N ASP A 306 22.89 -16.14 10.87
CA ASP A 306 23.10 -15.21 11.99
C ASP A 306 23.19 -16.00 13.31
N ILE A 307 24.36 -16.63 13.55
CA ILE A 307 24.62 -17.50 14.72
C ILE A 307 25.60 -16.78 15.63
N ASP A 308 25.09 -16.16 16.71
CA ASP A 308 25.86 -15.23 17.55
C ASP A 308 25.65 -15.51 19.04
N THR A 309 26.76 -15.79 19.76
CA THR A 309 26.81 -15.98 21.22
C THR A 309 27.00 -14.68 21.98
N ARG A 310 27.18 -13.56 21.28
CA ARG A 310 27.38 -12.21 21.82
C ARG A 310 26.30 -11.22 21.37
N TYR A 311 25.07 -11.71 21.31
CA TYR A 311 23.89 -10.94 20.83
C TYR A 311 23.76 -9.56 21.46
N ASN A 312 23.95 -9.47 22.78
CA ASN A 312 24.15 -8.22 23.49
C ASN A 312 25.56 -8.13 24.08
N PRO A 313 26.49 -7.43 23.44
CA PRO A 313 27.87 -7.35 23.89
C PRO A 313 28.04 -6.60 25.23
N ARG A 314 26.99 -5.92 25.71
CA ARG A 314 26.97 -5.22 27.00
C ARG A 314 26.32 -6.04 28.11
N ALA A 315 25.78 -7.23 27.78
CA ALA A 315 25.19 -8.10 28.79
C ALA A 315 26.21 -8.48 29.86
N GLN A 316 25.75 -8.56 31.11
CA GLN A 316 26.53 -9.02 32.26
C GLN A 316 25.91 -10.32 32.76
N GLY A 317 26.76 -11.29 33.09
CA GLY A 317 26.35 -12.59 33.57
C GLY A 317 27.45 -13.65 33.41
N SER A 318 27.11 -14.87 33.79
CA SER A 318 28.02 -16.02 33.72
C SER A 318 27.48 -17.18 32.89
N LEU A 319 26.32 -16.97 32.20
CA LEU A 319 25.70 -18.02 31.41
C LEU A 319 26.29 -18.00 30.00
N ILE A 320 27.44 -18.63 29.80
CA ILE A 320 28.11 -18.67 28.50
C ILE A 320 27.27 -19.50 27.51
N PRO A 321 26.79 -18.88 26.37
CA PRO A 321 26.07 -19.64 25.36
C PRO A 321 26.97 -20.65 24.67
N GLN A 322 26.47 -21.89 24.52
CA GLN A 322 27.15 -22.95 23.79
C GLN A 322 26.26 -23.51 22.70
N TYR A 323 26.71 -23.43 21.43
CA TYR A 323 25.97 -23.97 20.30
C TYR A 323 26.74 -25.13 19.65
N LEU A 324 26.24 -26.34 19.86
CA LEU A 324 26.93 -27.58 19.51
C LEU A 324 26.07 -28.44 18.56
N LYS A 325 26.69 -29.12 17.61
CA LYS A 325 26.00 -30.01 16.65
C LYS A 325 24.93 -29.26 15.86
N ILE A 326 25.28 -28.11 15.30
CA ILE A 326 24.41 -27.33 14.42
C ILE A 326 24.71 -27.73 12.98
N THR A 327 23.73 -28.23 12.25
CA THR A 327 23.87 -28.68 10.86
C THR A 327 23.04 -27.80 9.93
N LEU A 328 23.66 -27.27 8.88
CA LEU A 328 23.00 -26.63 7.75
C LEU A 328 23.23 -27.52 6.52
N ASP A 329 22.14 -28.09 5.99
CA ASP A 329 22.18 -29.03 4.88
C ASP A 329 21.26 -28.55 3.74
N ARG A 330 21.80 -28.33 2.54
CA ARG A 330 21.05 -27.76 1.41
C ARG A 330 20.36 -26.44 1.79
N VAL A 331 21.17 -25.47 2.23
CA VAL A 331 20.74 -24.10 2.49
C VAL A 331 21.22 -23.23 1.33
N HIS A 332 20.28 -22.61 0.63
CA HIS A 332 20.55 -21.86 -0.56
C HIS A 332 20.04 -20.42 -0.43
N SER A 333 20.90 -19.43 -0.70
CA SER A 333 20.54 -18.02 -0.64
C SER A 333 20.66 -17.36 -2.01
N LEU A 334 19.57 -16.76 -2.49
CA LEU A 334 19.55 -16.03 -3.78
C LEU A 334 20.21 -14.66 -3.69
N THR A 335 20.46 -14.16 -2.48
CA THR A 335 21.16 -12.90 -2.21
C THR A 335 22.33 -13.14 -1.28
N PRO A 336 23.47 -12.49 -1.48
CA PRO A 336 24.68 -12.78 -0.69
C PRO A 336 24.51 -12.41 0.79
N GLY A 337 24.03 -11.21 1.13
CA GLY A 337 23.86 -10.76 2.50
C GLY A 337 25.14 -10.79 3.34
N GLN A 338 24.96 -11.01 4.65
CA GLN A 338 26.05 -11.17 5.64
C GLN A 338 25.92 -12.47 6.42
N VAL A 339 26.93 -13.31 6.45
CA VAL A 339 27.03 -14.52 7.26
C VAL A 339 27.75 -14.17 8.58
N ILE A 340 27.10 -14.42 9.71
CA ILE A 340 27.66 -14.28 11.06
C ILE A 340 27.68 -15.64 11.72
N MET A 341 28.86 -16.12 12.11
CA MET A 341 29.08 -17.31 12.94
C MET A 341 30.09 -16.95 14.01
N GLN A 342 29.62 -16.66 15.22
CA GLN A 342 30.45 -16.14 16.29
C GLN A 342 30.29 -16.98 17.58
N GLY A 343 31.30 -17.78 17.88
CA GLY A 343 31.48 -18.44 19.19
C GLY A 343 31.88 -17.46 20.27
N TYR A 344 31.74 -17.84 21.54
CA TYR A 344 32.01 -16.94 22.65
C TYR A 344 33.49 -16.62 22.79
N ASP A 345 34.33 -17.65 22.82
CA ASP A 345 35.80 -17.56 22.85
C ASP A 345 36.40 -18.88 22.32
N ALA A 346 37.75 -18.98 22.42
CA ALA A 346 38.44 -20.16 21.92
C ALA A 346 38.14 -21.45 22.73
N GLN A 347 37.71 -21.33 23.98
CA GLN A 347 37.31 -22.48 24.83
C GLN A 347 35.84 -22.86 24.60
N HIS A 348 35.04 -21.95 24.08
CA HIS A 348 33.59 -22.14 23.81
C HIS A 348 33.27 -21.83 22.34
N PRO A 349 33.85 -22.59 21.38
CA PRO A 349 33.60 -22.39 19.97
C PRO A 349 32.24 -22.92 19.57
N LEU A 350 31.68 -22.40 18.50
CA LEU A 350 30.54 -23.02 17.82
C LEU A 350 30.95 -24.37 17.19
N GLN A 351 30.04 -25.32 17.14
CA GLN A 351 30.21 -26.56 16.35
C GLN A 351 29.19 -26.57 15.22
N ILE A 352 29.66 -26.31 14.01
CA ILE A 352 28.81 -26.17 12.82
C ILE A 352 29.26 -27.14 11.72
N ASP A 353 28.28 -27.82 11.13
CA ASP A 353 28.45 -28.68 9.95
C ASP A 353 27.66 -28.08 8.78
N LEU A 354 28.38 -27.70 7.72
CA LEU A 354 27.80 -27.14 6.48
C LEU A 354 27.84 -28.20 5.39
N GLN A 355 26.69 -28.54 4.83
CA GLN A 355 26.53 -29.50 3.77
C GLN A 355 25.77 -28.86 2.61
N ASN A 356 26.45 -28.64 1.47
CA ASN A 356 25.81 -28.04 0.30
C ASN A 356 25.13 -26.68 0.59
N VAL A 357 25.85 -25.78 1.25
CA VAL A 357 25.41 -24.40 1.54
C VAL A 357 25.95 -23.50 0.45
N VAL A 358 25.03 -22.82 -0.29
CA VAL A 358 25.36 -22.09 -1.52
C VAL A 358 24.65 -20.74 -1.56
N PHE A 359 25.38 -19.73 -2.04
CA PHE A 359 24.88 -18.36 -2.22
C PHE A 359 25.07 -17.89 -3.68
N ASN A 360 24.14 -17.15 -4.18
CA ASN A 360 24.35 -16.36 -5.40
C ASN A 360 25.24 -15.17 -5.09
N GLY A 361 26.54 -15.31 -5.38
CA GLY A 361 27.60 -14.36 -5.01
C GLY A 361 28.13 -14.60 -3.58
N GLN A 362 29.26 -13.99 -3.28
CA GLN A 362 29.92 -14.13 -1.97
C GLN A 362 29.27 -13.22 -0.92
N PRO A 363 28.82 -13.78 0.23
CA PRO A 363 28.34 -12.97 1.34
C PRO A 363 29.50 -12.25 2.04
N ALA A 364 29.21 -11.11 2.67
CA ALA A 364 30.09 -10.58 3.70
C ALA A 364 30.14 -11.57 4.89
N GLN A 365 31.32 -11.77 5.50
CA GLN A 365 31.51 -12.84 6.48
C GLN A 365 32.12 -12.32 7.78
N GLN A 366 31.59 -12.80 8.90
CA GLN A 366 32.14 -12.64 10.22
C GLN A 366 32.13 -14.01 10.89
N ILE A 367 33.28 -14.72 10.82
CA ILE A 367 33.45 -16.09 11.33
C ILE A 367 34.55 -16.08 12.37
N ARG A 368 34.20 -16.36 13.68
CA ARG A 368 35.15 -16.36 14.80
C ARG A 368 34.83 -17.47 15.79
N HIS A 369 35.86 -18.13 16.31
CA HIS A 369 35.70 -19.20 17.30
C HIS A 369 34.69 -20.27 16.86
N VAL A 370 34.93 -20.87 15.70
CA VAL A 370 34.05 -21.88 15.09
C VAL A 370 34.82 -23.14 14.73
N ASN A 371 34.39 -24.27 15.26
CA ASN A 371 34.80 -25.57 14.78
C ASN A 371 33.89 -25.93 13.63
N LEU A 372 34.36 -25.76 12.42
CA LEU A 372 33.59 -25.85 11.19
C LEU A 372 33.95 -27.11 10.41
N ARG A 373 32.93 -27.82 9.96
CA ARG A 373 33.03 -28.85 8.91
C ARG A 373 32.27 -28.38 7.67
N LYS A 374 32.87 -28.53 6.50
CA LYS A 374 32.20 -28.25 5.23
C LYS A 374 32.30 -29.47 4.32
N ASP A 375 31.17 -29.96 3.85
CA ASP A 375 31.06 -31.10 2.94
C ASP A 375 31.89 -32.31 3.39
N GLN A 376 31.81 -32.64 4.69
CA GLN A 376 32.53 -33.70 5.42
C GLN A 376 34.05 -33.48 5.60
N THR A 377 34.61 -32.39 5.12
CA THR A 377 36.01 -32.03 5.34
C THR A 377 36.12 -31.13 6.56
N ALA A 378 36.95 -31.52 7.54
CA ALA A 378 37.24 -30.65 8.70
C ALA A 378 38.10 -29.46 8.24
N THR A 379 37.60 -28.25 8.44
CA THR A 379 38.37 -27.02 8.31
C THR A 379 38.76 -26.59 9.70
N ALA A 380 40.04 -26.28 9.90
CA ALA A 380 40.61 -25.98 11.23
C ALA A 380 39.85 -24.91 12.00
N SER A 381 39.87 -25.00 13.35
CA SER A 381 39.41 -23.92 14.24
C SER A 381 40.16 -22.63 13.95
N SER A 382 39.47 -21.55 13.62
CA SER A 382 40.15 -20.28 13.35
C SER A 382 39.95 -19.30 14.51
N GLU A 383 41.07 -18.86 15.09
CA GLU A 383 41.08 -17.70 15.97
C GLU A 383 40.90 -16.37 15.21
N VAL A 384 40.99 -16.38 13.88
CA VAL A 384 40.99 -15.23 12.98
C VAL A 384 39.90 -15.37 11.95
N ASN A 385 39.33 -14.26 11.45
CA ASN A 385 38.37 -14.21 10.38
C ASN A 385 38.76 -15.10 9.19
N SER A 386 38.17 -16.28 9.08
CA SER A 386 38.32 -17.13 7.91
C SER A 386 37.29 -16.79 6.85
N SER A 387 37.72 -16.65 5.61
CA SER A 387 36.83 -16.48 4.46
C SER A 387 36.54 -17.87 3.89
N MET A 388 35.25 -18.15 3.64
CA MET A 388 34.79 -19.37 3.01
C MET A 388 34.16 -19.04 1.65
N ASP A 389 34.38 -19.91 0.70
CA ASP A 389 33.66 -19.84 -0.58
C ASP A 389 32.28 -20.44 -0.43
N PHE A 390 31.24 -19.60 -0.56
CA PHE A 390 29.83 -19.97 -0.61
C PHE A 390 29.24 -19.81 -2.01
N SER A 391 30.03 -19.37 -3.00
CA SER A 391 29.51 -19.08 -4.32
C SER A 391 28.98 -20.33 -5.05
N GLY A 392 27.85 -20.17 -5.74
CA GLY A 392 27.25 -21.23 -6.55
C GLY A 392 25.86 -20.84 -7.06
N ASP A 393 25.26 -21.74 -7.83
CA ASP A 393 23.94 -21.55 -8.39
C ASP A 393 22.82 -21.91 -7.38
N ALA A 394 22.47 -20.97 -6.52
CA ALA A 394 21.35 -21.11 -5.59
C ALA A 394 19.99 -20.97 -6.29
N ALA A 395 19.91 -20.20 -7.39
CA ALA A 395 18.64 -19.91 -8.06
C ALA A 395 17.98 -21.21 -8.57
N ARG A 396 18.73 -22.03 -9.28
CA ARG A 396 18.24 -23.32 -9.81
C ARG A 396 17.79 -24.28 -8.71
N ARG A 397 18.37 -24.18 -7.52
CA ARG A 397 18.06 -25.06 -6.40
C ARG A 397 16.83 -24.64 -5.61
N CYS A 398 16.44 -23.36 -5.74
CA CYS A 398 15.26 -22.78 -5.08
C CYS A 398 14.09 -22.52 -6.05
N ASP A 399 14.17 -23.07 -7.25
CA ASP A 399 13.10 -22.90 -8.25
C ASP A 399 11.76 -23.43 -7.68
N GLY A 400 10.70 -22.59 -7.80
CA GLY A 400 9.37 -22.90 -7.30
C GLY A 400 9.19 -22.94 -5.77
N GLN A 401 10.25 -22.61 -4.97
CA GLN A 401 10.15 -22.65 -3.50
C GLN A 401 9.54 -21.38 -2.90
N PHE A 402 9.60 -20.26 -3.60
CA PHE A 402 8.99 -19.01 -3.13
C PHE A 402 7.58 -18.87 -3.69
N VAL A 403 6.62 -18.97 -2.80
CA VAL A 403 5.19 -18.82 -3.11
C VAL A 403 4.68 -17.49 -2.54
N PRO A 404 3.72 -16.81 -3.20
CA PRO A 404 3.13 -15.59 -2.64
C PRO A 404 2.42 -15.85 -1.32
N PHE A 405 2.36 -14.83 -0.45
CA PHE A 405 1.58 -14.93 0.78
C PHE A 405 0.09 -15.16 0.43
N PRO A 406 -0.55 -16.23 0.93
CA PRO A 406 -1.91 -16.54 0.59
C PRO A 406 -2.87 -15.56 1.26
N VAL A 407 -3.47 -14.69 0.50
CA VAL A 407 -4.53 -13.81 0.96
C VAL A 407 -5.80 -14.64 1.12
N THR A 408 -6.36 -14.65 2.31
CA THR A 408 -7.53 -15.50 2.64
C THR A 408 -8.82 -15.03 2.00
N ARG A 409 -8.91 -13.73 1.70
CA ARG A 409 -10.06 -13.10 1.07
C ARG A 409 -9.59 -11.87 0.31
N ALA A 410 -10.26 -11.57 -0.79
CA ALA A 410 -10.14 -10.24 -1.37
C ALA A 410 -10.48 -9.20 -0.28
N PRO A 411 -9.76 -8.07 -0.20
CA PRO A 411 -10.15 -6.98 0.67
C PRO A 411 -11.61 -6.64 0.47
N ASP A 412 -12.26 -6.18 1.51
CA ASP A 412 -13.63 -5.68 1.38
C ASP A 412 -13.67 -4.58 0.31
N SER A 413 -14.78 -4.49 -0.38
CA SER A 413 -14.98 -3.55 -1.48
C SER A 413 -14.80 -2.07 -1.07
N ARG A 414 -14.67 -1.82 0.24
CA ARG A 414 -14.48 -0.51 0.83
C ARG A 414 -13.41 -0.56 1.95
N PRO A 415 -12.13 -0.76 1.62
CA PRO A 415 -11.08 -0.94 2.62
C PRO A 415 -10.83 0.34 3.42
N GLN A 416 -10.68 0.18 4.73
CA GLN A 416 -10.40 1.26 5.67
C GLN A 416 -8.95 1.22 6.12
N LEU A 417 -8.29 2.37 6.19
CA LEU A 417 -6.96 2.50 6.77
C LEU A 417 -7.02 2.46 8.30
N THR A 418 -5.96 1.97 8.91
CA THR A 418 -5.70 2.24 10.33
C THR A 418 -5.25 3.70 10.52
N ALA A 419 -5.31 4.21 11.75
CA ALA A 419 -4.84 5.55 12.07
C ALA A 419 -3.34 5.74 11.74
N ASP A 420 -2.51 4.68 11.91
CA ASP A 420 -1.09 4.70 11.57
C ASP A 420 -0.86 4.76 10.06
N GLN A 421 -1.64 4.02 9.30
CA GLN A 421 -1.60 4.10 7.84
C GLN A 421 -2.03 5.47 7.35
N ALA A 422 -3.11 6.03 7.90
CA ALA A 422 -3.64 7.33 7.52
C ALA A 422 -2.65 8.48 7.76
N ARG A 423 -1.85 8.42 8.84
CA ARG A 423 -0.80 9.43 9.10
C ARG A 423 0.27 9.49 7.99
N ARG A 424 0.50 8.40 7.27
CA ARG A 424 1.44 8.39 6.12
C ARG A 424 0.89 9.17 4.92
N TYR A 425 -0.39 9.53 4.95
CA TYR A 425 -1.07 10.33 3.93
C TYR A 425 -1.26 11.80 4.36
N ASP A 426 -0.57 12.27 5.40
CA ASP A 426 -0.43 13.70 5.66
C ASP A 426 0.24 14.39 4.47
N TYR A 427 -0.19 15.63 4.13
CA TYR A 427 0.31 16.29 2.93
C TYR A 427 1.81 16.54 2.96
N LEU A 428 2.41 16.80 4.13
CA LEU A 428 3.86 16.94 4.27
C LEU A 428 4.61 15.64 3.97
N GLU A 429 4.04 14.51 4.33
CA GLU A 429 4.64 13.19 4.01
C GLU A 429 4.44 12.83 2.54
N VAL A 430 3.26 13.06 1.98
CA VAL A 430 2.94 12.76 0.57
C VAL A 430 3.76 13.62 -0.39
N LEU A 431 3.95 14.90 -0.06
CA LEU A 431 4.65 15.87 -0.90
C LEU A 431 6.15 15.98 -0.61
N LYS A 432 6.71 15.10 0.18
CA LYS A 432 8.09 15.14 0.68
C LYS A 432 9.13 14.69 -0.34
N THR A 433 8.76 13.82 -1.27
CA THR A 433 9.69 13.20 -2.21
C THR A 433 9.33 13.45 -3.67
N VAL A 434 10.33 13.51 -4.52
CA VAL A 434 10.20 13.73 -5.96
C VAL A 434 11.25 12.92 -6.72
N GLY A 435 10.96 12.60 -7.97
CA GLY A 435 11.92 11.92 -8.84
C GLY A 435 11.49 10.51 -9.23
N LYS A 436 12.40 9.78 -9.86
CA LYS A 436 12.14 8.44 -10.36
C LYS A 436 12.06 7.44 -9.20
N ALA A 437 11.06 6.55 -9.23
CA ALA A 437 10.89 5.51 -8.22
C ALA A 437 12.17 4.68 -8.03
N GLY A 438 12.58 4.52 -6.76
CA GLY A 438 13.86 3.90 -6.38
C GLY A 438 15.08 4.81 -6.45
N GLN A 439 14.90 6.07 -6.87
CA GLN A 439 15.93 7.12 -6.94
C GLN A 439 15.36 8.47 -6.45
N GLU A 440 14.29 8.40 -5.66
CA GLU A 440 13.60 9.59 -5.18
C GLU A 440 14.51 10.45 -4.29
N LEU A 441 14.40 11.75 -4.47
CA LEU A 441 15.05 12.75 -3.64
C LEU A 441 14.07 13.23 -2.56
N VAL A 442 14.58 13.44 -1.37
CA VAL A 442 13.84 14.15 -0.31
C VAL A 442 13.92 15.64 -0.63
N ASP A 443 12.79 16.21 -1.00
CA ASP A 443 12.63 17.63 -1.34
C ASP A 443 11.35 18.14 -0.63
N PRO A 444 11.42 18.47 0.66
CA PRO A 444 10.27 18.88 1.44
C PRO A 444 9.55 20.06 0.80
N TRP A 445 8.24 19.98 0.69
CA TRP A 445 7.41 21.02 0.17
C TRP A 445 6.17 21.20 1.05
N ASP A 446 6.05 22.41 1.63
CA ASP A 446 4.87 22.81 2.39
C ASP A 446 4.11 23.92 1.63
N PRO A 447 3.13 23.54 0.78
CA PRO A 447 2.36 24.52 0.01
C PRO A 447 1.51 25.45 0.88
N MET A 448 1.19 25.06 2.12
CA MET A 448 0.41 25.91 3.03
C MET A 448 1.23 27.09 3.58
N GLN A 449 2.56 27.06 3.47
CA GLN A 449 3.44 28.17 3.84
C GLN A 449 3.69 29.13 2.68
N ASP A 450 3.27 28.79 1.46
CA ASP A 450 3.47 29.65 0.28
C ASP A 450 2.67 30.96 0.35
N ALA A 451 3.22 32.02 -0.26
CA ALA A 451 2.57 33.33 -0.38
C ALA A 451 1.20 33.24 -1.08
N LEU A 452 1.02 32.27 -1.99
CA LEU A 452 -0.24 32.01 -2.66
C LEU A 452 -1.40 31.78 -1.66
N VAL A 453 -1.12 31.08 -0.58
CA VAL A 453 -2.12 30.78 0.47
C VAL A 453 -2.19 31.89 1.51
N LYS A 454 -1.04 32.39 1.97
CA LYS A 454 -0.95 33.31 3.12
C LYS A 454 -1.31 34.74 2.80
N ASN A 455 -0.99 35.20 1.57
CA ASN A 455 -1.13 36.60 1.24
C ASN A 455 -2.49 36.88 0.59
N SER A 456 -3.18 37.90 1.06
CA SER A 456 -4.39 38.44 0.42
C SER A 456 -4.08 39.11 -0.90
N GLU A 457 -2.92 39.79 -0.99
CA GLU A 457 -2.44 40.46 -2.16
C GLU A 457 -1.12 39.84 -2.64
N LEU A 458 -1.01 39.66 -3.95
CA LEU A 458 0.18 39.15 -4.62
C LEU A 458 0.77 40.28 -5.52
N PRO A 459 2.07 40.22 -5.82
CA PRO A 459 2.69 41.15 -6.80
C PRO A 459 2.01 41.07 -8.17
N VAL A 460 2.14 42.15 -8.96
CA VAL A 460 1.62 42.25 -10.34
C VAL A 460 2.76 42.60 -11.27
N ASP A 461 3.19 41.70 -12.10
CA ASP A 461 4.12 41.96 -13.20
C ASP A 461 3.36 42.29 -14.48
N TYR A 462 2.29 41.49 -14.73
CA TYR A 462 1.40 41.71 -15.86
C TYR A 462 -0.06 41.74 -15.42
N LEU A 463 -0.80 42.64 -16.04
CA LEU A 463 -2.25 42.76 -15.86
C LEU A 463 -2.95 42.27 -17.13
N VAL A 464 -3.92 41.40 -16.97
CA VAL A 464 -4.84 41.02 -18.04
C VAL A 464 -6.22 41.61 -17.73
N ASP A 465 -6.68 42.49 -18.62
CA ASP A 465 -7.98 43.16 -18.52
C ASP A 465 -8.63 43.20 -19.89
N PRO A 466 -9.76 42.53 -20.12
CA PRO A 466 -10.41 42.48 -21.44
C PRO A 466 -10.90 43.85 -21.90
N ALA A 467 -11.11 44.81 -21.00
CA ALA A 467 -11.60 46.16 -21.29
C ALA A 467 -10.47 47.18 -21.44
N ALA A 468 -9.24 46.89 -21.00
CA ALA A 468 -8.15 47.83 -21.01
C ALA A 468 -7.60 48.07 -22.42
N LYS A 469 -6.91 49.21 -22.61
CA LYS A 469 -6.05 49.46 -23.75
C LYS A 469 -4.73 48.68 -23.55
N ALA A 470 -4.54 47.57 -24.26
CA ALA A 470 -3.33 46.82 -24.22
C ALA A 470 -2.09 47.63 -24.61
N ASN A 471 -0.97 47.49 -23.90
CA ASN A 471 0.29 48.11 -24.24
C ASN A 471 1.33 47.15 -24.78
N GLY A 472 1.00 45.84 -24.83
CA GLY A 472 1.85 44.76 -25.32
C GLY A 472 3.08 44.48 -24.45
N LYS A 473 3.20 45.07 -23.27
CA LYS A 473 4.36 44.94 -22.36
C LYS A 473 3.95 44.49 -20.97
N THR A 474 3.02 45.17 -20.35
CA THR A 474 2.57 44.92 -18.97
C THR A 474 1.05 44.78 -18.84
N VAL A 475 0.30 45.28 -19.84
CA VAL A 475 -1.16 45.20 -19.88
C VAL A 475 -1.61 44.49 -21.15
N PHE A 476 -2.39 43.43 -20.99
CA PHE A 476 -2.88 42.57 -22.05
C PHE A 476 -4.41 42.43 -21.99
N ARG A 477 -5.02 42.04 -23.09
CA ARG A 477 -6.47 41.74 -23.16
C ARG A 477 -6.71 40.22 -23.12
N GLN A 478 -5.70 39.42 -23.42
CA GLN A 478 -5.76 37.97 -23.50
C GLN A 478 -4.77 37.37 -22.52
N VAL A 479 -5.15 36.23 -21.87
CA VAL A 479 -4.30 35.53 -20.91
C VAL A 479 -3.09 34.93 -21.60
N GLN A 480 -3.29 34.31 -22.77
CA GLN A 480 -2.20 33.67 -23.54
C GLN A 480 -1.16 34.71 -24.00
N ALA A 481 -1.56 35.93 -24.31
CA ALA A 481 -0.62 36.97 -24.68
C ALA A 481 0.27 37.39 -23.49
N ALA A 482 -0.28 37.47 -22.27
CA ALA A 482 0.48 37.70 -21.05
C ALA A 482 1.42 36.53 -20.72
N ILE A 483 0.98 35.29 -20.89
CA ILE A 483 1.81 34.11 -20.75
C ILE A 483 2.96 34.14 -21.76
N ASN A 484 2.70 34.46 -23.03
CA ASN A 484 3.74 34.59 -24.04
C ASN A 484 4.83 35.59 -23.62
N GLN A 485 4.45 36.78 -23.14
CA GLN A 485 5.40 37.75 -22.62
C GLN A 485 6.15 37.23 -21.39
N ALA A 486 5.47 36.58 -20.47
CA ALA A 486 6.10 35.97 -19.29
C ALA A 486 7.16 34.92 -19.65
N VAL A 487 6.89 34.08 -20.66
CA VAL A 487 7.83 33.06 -21.17
C VAL A 487 9.08 33.71 -21.76
N ILE A 488 8.90 34.77 -22.58
CA ILE A 488 10.00 35.54 -23.18
C ILE A 488 10.85 36.21 -22.08
N ASP A 489 10.22 36.87 -21.13
CA ASP A 489 10.91 37.60 -20.06
C ASP A 489 11.62 36.63 -19.09
N ALA A 490 11.02 35.47 -18.79
CA ALA A 490 11.64 34.43 -17.96
C ALA A 490 12.97 33.98 -18.56
N ARG A 491 13.00 33.76 -19.89
CA ARG A 491 14.20 33.36 -20.63
C ARG A 491 15.25 34.46 -20.64
N ILE A 492 14.84 35.71 -20.88
CA ILE A 492 15.75 36.88 -20.88
C ILE A 492 16.38 37.05 -19.50
N LEU A 493 15.58 37.02 -18.42
CA LEU A 493 16.07 37.16 -17.05
C LEU A 493 17.05 36.03 -16.67
N ALA A 494 16.74 34.80 -17.06
CA ALA A 494 17.64 33.68 -16.86
C ALA A 494 18.98 33.85 -17.59
N LEU A 495 18.94 34.29 -18.85
CA LEU A 495 20.17 34.53 -19.65
C LEU A 495 21.02 35.65 -19.09
N GLN A 496 20.39 36.65 -18.47
CA GLN A 496 21.08 37.76 -17.81
C GLN A 496 21.51 37.45 -16.38
N ALA A 497 21.32 36.23 -15.90
CA ALA A 497 21.56 35.82 -14.52
C ALA A 497 20.86 36.71 -13.48
N GLN A 498 19.73 37.29 -13.84
CA GLN A 498 18.89 38.08 -12.94
C GLN A 498 17.96 37.18 -12.14
N HIS A 499 18.08 37.22 -10.83
CA HIS A 499 17.27 36.39 -9.95
C HIS A 499 15.88 37.00 -9.76
N LYS A 500 14.87 36.40 -10.37
CA LYS A 500 13.48 36.62 -10.07
C LYS A 500 12.85 35.31 -9.64
N ALA A 501 12.28 35.27 -8.45
CA ALA A 501 11.76 34.03 -7.88
C ALA A 501 10.49 33.53 -8.60
N ARG A 502 9.66 34.47 -9.12
CA ARG A 502 8.37 34.16 -9.73
C ARG A 502 7.85 35.35 -10.56
N ILE A 503 7.11 35.06 -11.62
CA ILE A 503 6.37 36.04 -12.42
C ILE A 503 4.89 35.95 -12.07
N TYR A 504 4.25 37.08 -11.80
CA TYR A 504 2.86 37.20 -11.38
C TYR A 504 2.01 37.86 -12.47
N ILE A 505 0.97 37.15 -12.90
CA ILE A 505 -0.01 37.63 -13.88
C ILE A 505 -1.37 37.80 -13.19
N GLN A 506 -1.85 39.02 -13.05
CA GLN A 506 -3.15 39.30 -12.48
C GLN A 506 -4.22 39.37 -13.56
N LEU A 507 -5.33 38.67 -13.36
CA LEU A 507 -6.50 38.71 -14.22
C LEU A 507 -7.59 39.56 -13.56
N LYS A 508 -8.20 40.48 -14.32
CA LYS A 508 -9.45 41.10 -13.92
C LYS A 508 -10.63 40.18 -14.16
N PRO A 509 -11.71 40.30 -13.37
CA PRO A 509 -12.94 39.53 -13.62
C PRO A 509 -13.41 39.66 -15.07
N GLY A 510 -13.80 38.52 -15.64
CA GLY A 510 -14.23 38.41 -17.04
C GLY A 510 -14.16 36.98 -17.56
N VAL A 511 -14.67 36.80 -18.77
CA VAL A 511 -14.62 35.55 -19.49
C VAL A 511 -13.60 35.64 -20.62
N TYR A 512 -12.54 34.86 -20.50
CA TYR A 512 -11.45 34.78 -21.47
C TYR A 512 -11.70 33.54 -22.34
N ARG A 513 -12.15 33.75 -23.58
CA ARG A 513 -12.47 32.64 -24.51
C ARG A 513 -11.24 32.28 -25.32
N GLU A 514 -10.36 31.52 -24.73
CA GLU A 514 -9.06 31.16 -25.30
C GLU A 514 -8.51 29.87 -24.70
N LEU A 515 -7.49 29.27 -25.34
CA LEU A 515 -6.68 28.21 -24.79
C LEU A 515 -5.53 28.83 -23.97
N LEU A 516 -5.06 28.09 -22.96
CA LEU A 516 -3.97 28.51 -22.10
C LEU A 516 -2.83 27.49 -22.17
N TYR A 517 -1.78 27.78 -22.93
CA TYR A 517 -0.61 26.92 -23.05
C TYR A 517 0.60 27.52 -22.36
N VAL A 518 1.10 26.83 -21.34
CA VAL A 518 2.24 27.25 -20.52
C VAL A 518 3.36 26.22 -20.67
N PRO A 519 4.38 26.50 -21.48
CA PRO A 519 5.53 25.60 -21.65
C PRO A 519 6.37 25.54 -20.36
N ALA A 520 7.37 24.68 -20.34
CA ALA A 520 8.38 24.72 -19.28
C ALA A 520 9.10 26.07 -19.30
N THR A 521 9.24 26.71 -18.14
CA THR A 521 9.86 28.02 -17.97
C THR A 521 10.95 28.00 -16.92
N GLU A 522 11.96 28.83 -17.07
CA GLU A 522 13.07 28.99 -16.12
C GLU A 522 12.63 29.65 -14.83
N ILE A 523 11.60 30.50 -14.90
CA ILE A 523 11.00 31.18 -13.75
C ILE A 523 9.54 30.75 -13.63
N PRO A 524 9.10 30.25 -12.46
CA PRO A 524 7.72 29.85 -12.24
C PRO A 524 6.72 30.99 -12.45
N ILE A 525 5.54 30.68 -12.93
CA ILE A 525 4.46 31.63 -13.20
C ILE A 525 3.30 31.42 -12.22
N THR A 526 2.79 32.53 -11.66
CA THR A 526 1.52 32.58 -10.92
C THR A 526 0.47 33.35 -11.73
N LEU A 527 -0.67 32.68 -11.96
CA LEU A 527 -1.86 33.24 -12.59
C LEU A 527 -2.94 33.43 -11.53
N TYR A 528 -3.44 34.65 -11.32
CA TYR A 528 -4.40 34.86 -10.24
C TYR A 528 -5.39 35.99 -10.51
N SER A 529 -6.55 35.94 -9.84
CA SER A 529 -7.46 37.07 -9.75
C SER A 529 -7.45 37.65 -8.33
N SER A 530 -7.50 38.98 -8.21
CA SER A 530 -7.71 39.64 -6.92
C SER A 530 -9.15 39.52 -6.42
N ASP A 531 -10.10 39.16 -7.29
CA ASP A 531 -11.46 38.85 -6.89
C ASP A 531 -11.50 37.48 -6.17
N GLY A 532 -11.94 37.46 -4.92
CA GLY A 532 -12.02 36.23 -4.12
C GLY A 532 -13.03 35.20 -4.64
N ASN A 533 -13.92 35.59 -5.54
CA ASN A 533 -14.87 34.70 -6.20
C ASN A 533 -14.29 34.18 -7.53
N ALA A 534 -13.77 32.97 -7.51
CA ALA A 534 -13.17 32.34 -8.69
C ALA A 534 -14.14 32.21 -9.89
N ALA A 535 -15.45 32.23 -9.67
CA ALA A 535 -16.45 32.14 -10.75
C ALA A 535 -16.49 33.39 -11.61
N ASN A 536 -16.00 34.54 -11.11
CA ASN A 536 -16.01 35.81 -11.84
C ASN A 536 -14.87 35.94 -12.86
N THR A 537 -13.83 35.09 -12.75
CA THR A 537 -12.67 35.14 -13.66
C THR A 537 -12.51 33.79 -14.33
N ARG A 538 -12.92 33.66 -15.59
CA ARG A 538 -13.05 32.38 -16.27
C ARG A 538 -12.24 32.32 -17.55
N ILE A 539 -11.41 31.25 -17.69
CA ILE A 539 -10.76 30.84 -18.94
C ILE A 539 -11.60 29.69 -19.48
N SER A 540 -12.20 29.85 -20.66
CA SER A 540 -13.25 28.97 -21.15
C SER A 540 -13.14 28.75 -22.65
N ALA A 541 -13.17 27.51 -23.11
CA ALA A 541 -13.27 27.14 -24.51
C ALA A 541 -13.96 25.76 -24.66
N SER A 542 -14.32 25.42 -25.90
CA SER A 542 -14.90 24.10 -26.24
C SER A 542 -13.92 23.31 -27.08
N LEU A 543 -13.46 22.15 -26.55
CA LEU A 543 -12.47 21.30 -27.21
C LEU A 543 -12.65 19.85 -26.75
N HIS A 544 -12.65 18.91 -27.65
CA HIS A 544 -12.83 17.49 -27.34
C HIS A 544 -11.87 16.59 -28.12
N ALA A 545 -11.61 15.39 -27.62
CA ALA A 545 -10.61 14.47 -28.16
C ALA A 545 -10.82 14.06 -29.63
N ALA A 546 -12.07 14.00 -30.08
CA ALA A 546 -12.41 13.64 -31.46
C ALA A 546 -12.36 14.82 -32.44
N LEU A 547 -12.01 16.04 -32.00
CA LEU A 547 -11.86 17.17 -32.90
C LEU A 547 -10.74 16.91 -33.89
N LEU A 548 -11.01 17.18 -35.21
CA LEU A 548 -9.98 17.05 -36.24
C LEU A 548 -8.88 18.08 -36.04
N GLY A 549 -7.64 17.68 -36.33
CA GLY A 549 -6.50 18.61 -36.24
C GLY A 549 -6.64 19.83 -37.15
N SER A 550 -7.28 19.68 -38.33
CA SER A 550 -7.59 20.81 -39.21
C SER A 550 -8.60 21.78 -38.60
N ALA A 551 -9.64 21.30 -37.95
CA ALA A 551 -10.64 22.13 -37.26
C ALA A 551 -10.04 22.82 -36.01
N TYR A 552 -9.10 22.16 -35.34
CA TYR A 552 -8.34 22.76 -34.25
C TYR A 552 -7.54 23.98 -34.73
N VAL A 553 -6.83 23.84 -35.86
CA VAL A 553 -6.09 24.96 -36.46
C VAL A 553 -7.01 26.08 -36.90
N GLU A 554 -8.14 25.79 -37.52
CA GLU A 554 -9.14 26.77 -37.92
C GLU A 554 -9.66 27.58 -36.73
N ARG A 555 -9.99 26.92 -35.62
CA ARG A 555 -10.56 27.56 -34.42
C ARG A 555 -9.54 28.36 -33.62
N PHE A 556 -8.33 27.88 -33.47
CA PHE A 556 -7.37 28.40 -32.50
C PHE A 556 -6.05 28.90 -33.15
N GLY A 557 -5.81 28.70 -34.42
CA GLY A 557 -4.55 29.08 -35.07
C GLY A 557 -4.21 30.58 -34.97
N ALA A 558 -5.22 31.46 -35.03
CA ALA A 558 -5.02 32.89 -34.87
C ALA A 558 -4.49 33.30 -33.46
N GLN A 559 -4.88 32.56 -32.41
CA GLN A 559 -4.41 32.77 -31.04
C GLN A 559 -2.91 32.48 -30.89
N PHE A 560 -2.40 31.52 -31.65
CA PHE A 560 -0.99 31.09 -31.56
C PHE A 560 -0.11 31.64 -32.69
N ALA A 561 -0.64 32.55 -33.50
CA ALA A 561 0.20 33.30 -34.45
C ALA A 561 1.12 34.27 -33.70
N ASN A 562 2.41 34.19 -33.98
CA ASN A 562 3.45 35.07 -33.37
C ASN A 562 3.67 34.90 -31.85
N VAL A 563 3.54 33.68 -31.34
CA VAL A 563 3.92 33.30 -29.98
C VAL A 563 5.35 32.82 -29.90
N ASP A 564 5.91 32.68 -28.69
CA ASP A 564 7.21 32.09 -28.44
C ASP A 564 7.30 30.68 -29.05
N ALA A 565 8.49 30.29 -29.51
CA ALA A 565 8.70 29.00 -30.14
C ALA A 565 8.27 27.80 -29.30
N SER A 566 8.44 27.87 -27.98
CA SER A 566 8.05 26.79 -27.07
C SER A 566 6.51 26.64 -26.95
N ILE A 567 5.77 27.73 -27.04
CA ILE A 567 4.30 27.73 -27.10
C ILE A 567 3.84 27.24 -28.47
N GLN A 568 4.50 27.73 -29.53
CA GLN A 568 4.22 27.31 -30.90
C GLN A 568 4.40 25.79 -31.07
N GLU A 569 5.44 25.21 -30.50
CA GLU A 569 5.69 23.76 -30.52
C GLU A 569 4.52 22.97 -29.86
N MET A 570 4.00 23.45 -28.71
CA MET A 570 2.84 22.82 -28.11
C MET A 570 1.63 22.84 -29.06
N PHE A 571 1.32 23.95 -29.67
CA PHE A 571 0.24 24.07 -30.64
C PHE A 571 0.48 23.19 -31.87
N ASP A 572 1.68 23.23 -32.44
CA ASP A 572 2.06 22.50 -33.63
C ASP A 572 2.06 20.97 -33.44
N SER A 573 2.26 20.50 -32.22
CA SER A 573 2.19 19.08 -31.89
C SER A 573 0.82 18.45 -32.15
N LEU A 574 -0.22 19.25 -32.25
CA LEU A 574 -1.61 18.82 -32.48
C LEU A 574 -2.11 19.05 -33.90
N LYS A 575 -1.62 20.08 -34.59
CA LYS A 575 -2.16 20.55 -35.88
C LYS A 575 -2.14 19.49 -36.99
N GLY A 576 -1.16 18.58 -36.96
CA GLY A 576 -1.00 17.52 -37.97
C GLY A 576 -1.69 16.19 -37.61
N ARG A 577 -2.37 16.12 -36.49
CA ARG A 577 -3.03 14.89 -36.07
C ARG A 577 -4.37 14.71 -36.81
N ALA A 578 -4.77 13.46 -37.04
CA ALA A 578 -6.11 13.17 -37.55
C ALA A 578 -7.18 13.69 -36.59
N VAL A 579 -7.01 13.41 -35.28
CA VAL A 579 -7.78 14.00 -34.18
C VAL A 579 -6.86 14.46 -33.07
N VAL A 580 -7.25 15.47 -32.31
CA VAL A 580 -6.38 16.03 -31.26
C VAL A 580 -6.10 15.05 -30.10
N GLY A 581 -7.02 14.12 -29.84
CA GLY A 581 -6.91 13.12 -28.75
C GLY A 581 -7.15 13.72 -27.36
N THR A 582 -7.21 12.88 -26.34
CA THR A 582 -7.53 13.29 -24.97
C THR A 582 -6.58 14.39 -24.46
N SER A 583 -5.27 14.20 -24.55
CA SER A 583 -4.29 15.20 -24.09
C SER A 583 -4.37 16.52 -24.89
N GLY A 584 -4.67 16.43 -26.19
CA GLY A 584 -4.84 17.60 -27.05
C GLY A 584 -6.16 18.35 -26.84
N SER A 585 -7.10 17.83 -26.08
CA SER A 585 -8.37 18.47 -25.76
C SER A 585 -8.30 19.45 -24.56
N ALA A 586 -7.11 19.64 -23.99
CA ALA A 586 -6.93 20.50 -22.82
C ALA A 586 -7.13 21.99 -23.13
N ILE A 587 -7.99 22.65 -22.35
CA ILE A 587 -8.14 24.11 -22.40
C ILE A 587 -6.89 24.77 -21.81
N ALA A 588 -6.46 24.32 -20.63
CA ALA A 588 -5.20 24.75 -20.04
C ALA A 588 -4.21 23.57 -20.06
N TRP A 589 -3.09 23.76 -20.73
CA TRP A 589 -2.00 22.79 -20.83
C TRP A 589 -0.73 23.36 -20.20
N ILE A 590 -0.34 22.82 -19.04
CA ILE A 590 0.71 23.35 -18.17
C ILE A 590 1.88 22.38 -18.10
N LYS A 591 3.09 22.87 -18.42
CA LYS A 591 4.35 22.12 -18.33
C LYS A 591 5.37 22.78 -17.38
N SER A 592 5.11 24.01 -16.90
CA SER A 592 6.05 24.79 -16.08
C SER A 592 6.07 24.31 -14.63
N ASN A 593 7.24 23.92 -14.12
CA ASN A 593 7.46 23.60 -12.71
C ASN A 593 7.10 24.80 -11.82
N GLY A 594 6.51 24.51 -10.66
CA GLY A 594 6.10 25.52 -9.70
C GLY A 594 4.97 26.45 -10.21
N PHE A 595 4.23 26.08 -11.26
CA PHE A 595 3.08 26.84 -11.73
C PHE A 595 2.05 26.99 -10.62
N GLN A 596 1.46 28.19 -10.51
CA GLN A 596 0.43 28.47 -9.52
C GLN A 596 -0.78 29.15 -10.16
N ALA A 597 -1.99 28.81 -9.64
CA ALA A 597 -3.19 29.55 -9.98
C ALA A 597 -4.08 29.78 -8.75
N LYS A 598 -4.69 30.99 -8.66
CA LYS A 598 -5.54 31.39 -7.52
C LYS A 598 -6.76 32.16 -7.99
N ASN A 599 -7.94 31.84 -7.40
CA ASN A 599 -9.20 32.55 -7.60
C ASN A 599 -9.64 32.66 -9.07
N ILE A 600 -9.45 31.60 -9.86
CA ILE A 600 -9.88 31.57 -11.26
C ILE A 600 -10.65 30.27 -11.56
N THR A 601 -11.39 30.31 -12.67
CA THR A 601 -12.05 29.13 -13.24
C THR A 601 -11.39 28.76 -14.57
N ILE A 602 -11.11 27.46 -14.74
CA ILE A 602 -10.71 26.86 -16.02
C ILE A 602 -11.84 25.92 -16.44
N GLU A 603 -12.43 26.13 -17.61
CA GLU A 603 -13.64 25.43 -18.03
C GLU A 603 -13.53 24.92 -19.46
N ASN A 604 -13.83 23.63 -19.64
CA ASN A 604 -14.13 23.07 -20.95
C ASN A 604 -15.66 22.95 -21.09
N VAL A 605 -16.24 23.79 -21.93
CA VAL A 605 -17.70 23.87 -22.11
C VAL A 605 -18.27 22.86 -23.12
N TYR A 606 -17.45 21.95 -23.63
CA TYR A 606 -17.94 20.85 -24.45
C TYR A 606 -18.99 20.07 -23.66
N ASN A 607 -20.08 19.63 -24.31
CA ASN A 607 -21.31 19.09 -23.73
C ASN A 607 -22.25 20.13 -23.07
N LYS A 608 -21.79 21.34 -22.80
CA LYS A 608 -22.64 22.40 -22.23
C LYS A 608 -23.21 23.29 -23.30
N ASP A 609 -22.35 23.74 -24.20
CA ASP A 609 -22.70 24.77 -25.21
C ASP A 609 -22.94 24.18 -26.62
N GLU A 610 -22.56 22.96 -26.89
CA GLU A 610 -22.60 22.30 -28.20
C GLU A 610 -23.67 21.21 -28.31
N VAL A 611 -24.50 21.00 -27.28
CA VAL A 611 -25.57 19.97 -27.31
C VAL A 611 -26.91 20.60 -27.64
N ALA A 612 -27.52 20.14 -28.72
CA ALA A 612 -28.95 20.30 -28.87
C ALA A 612 -29.68 19.36 -27.90
N PRO A 613 -30.61 19.85 -27.06
CA PRO A 613 -31.32 18.98 -26.11
C PRO A 613 -32.01 17.81 -26.84
N GLY A 614 -31.68 16.60 -26.43
CA GLY A 614 -32.32 15.36 -26.92
C GLY A 614 -31.64 14.66 -28.08
N ALA A 615 -30.47 15.08 -28.56
CA ALA A 615 -29.75 14.38 -29.63
C ALA A 615 -28.60 13.53 -29.04
N GLU A 616 -28.78 12.23 -29.02
CA GLU A 616 -27.70 11.28 -28.69
C GLU A 616 -27.13 10.66 -29.97
N CYS A 617 -25.84 10.55 -30.07
CA CYS A 617 -25.20 9.76 -31.12
C CYS A 617 -25.14 8.28 -30.67
N PRO A 618 -25.81 7.38 -31.44
CA PRO A 618 -25.90 5.98 -31.02
C PRO A 618 -24.60 5.19 -31.11
N ASN A 619 -23.53 5.70 -31.68
CA ASN A 619 -22.24 5.02 -31.81
C ASN A 619 -21.06 5.97 -31.63
N SER A 620 -19.99 5.49 -31.02
CA SER A 620 -18.73 6.22 -30.83
C SER A 620 -18.01 6.72 -32.10
N THR A 621 -18.66 6.59 -33.28
CA THR A 621 -18.16 6.96 -34.61
C THR A 621 -18.72 8.28 -35.11
N CYS A 622 -19.57 8.97 -34.38
CA CYS A 622 -20.21 10.20 -34.85
C CYS A 622 -19.26 11.41 -34.96
N GLY A 623 -18.00 11.29 -34.70
CA GLY A 623 -16.98 12.34 -34.96
C GLY A 623 -16.11 12.07 -36.19
N ALA A 624 -16.30 10.93 -36.86
CA ALA A 624 -15.40 10.50 -37.94
C ALA A 624 -15.89 10.89 -39.36
N THR A 625 -17.09 11.38 -39.51
CA THR A 625 -17.61 11.86 -40.83
C THR A 625 -17.53 13.38 -40.85
N ALA A 626 -16.46 13.88 -41.44
CA ALA A 626 -16.31 15.27 -41.78
C ALA A 626 -17.44 15.72 -42.70
N GLY A 627 -18.21 16.68 -42.26
CA GLY A 627 -18.74 17.71 -43.12
C GLY A 627 -20.10 17.58 -43.66
N THR A 628 -21.20 17.46 -42.89
CA THR A 628 -22.50 18.01 -43.34
C THR A 628 -23.67 17.82 -42.38
N ALA A 629 -23.49 17.18 -41.23
CA ALA A 629 -24.57 17.13 -40.23
C ALA A 629 -24.20 18.01 -39.03
N PRO A 630 -25.18 18.71 -38.40
CA PRO A 630 -24.93 19.34 -37.12
C PRO A 630 -24.34 18.30 -36.16
N ALA A 631 -23.20 18.59 -35.55
CA ALA A 631 -22.51 17.68 -34.68
C ALA A 631 -23.43 17.25 -33.56
N VAL A 632 -23.88 15.99 -33.62
CA VAL A 632 -24.56 15.36 -32.51
C VAL A 632 -23.47 15.12 -31.46
N VAL A 633 -23.62 15.74 -30.30
CA VAL A 633 -22.60 15.64 -29.28
C VAL A 633 -22.61 14.26 -28.68
N VAL A 634 -21.52 13.56 -28.92
CA VAL A 634 -21.17 12.33 -28.24
C VAL A 634 -20.38 12.74 -26.99
N HIS A 635 -20.55 12.00 -25.91
CA HIS A 635 -19.69 12.12 -24.74
C HIS A 635 -18.24 11.75 -25.10
N HIS A 636 -17.43 12.75 -25.41
CA HIS A 636 -16.00 12.61 -25.65
C HIS A 636 -15.19 13.10 -24.46
N GLN A 637 -13.94 12.63 -24.37
CA GLN A 637 -12.95 13.20 -23.47
C GLN A 637 -12.75 14.69 -23.80
N ALA A 638 -12.83 15.54 -22.80
CA ALA A 638 -12.77 16.98 -22.95
C ALA A 638 -12.09 17.63 -21.73
N VAL A 639 -10.77 17.70 -21.78
CA VAL A 639 -9.95 18.10 -20.63
C VAL A 639 -10.07 19.62 -20.40
N ALA A 640 -10.35 20.06 -19.18
CA ALA A 640 -10.29 21.46 -18.82
C ALA A 640 -8.85 21.86 -18.43
N LEU A 641 -8.22 21.11 -17.53
CA LEU A 641 -6.85 21.37 -17.07
C LEU A 641 -5.99 20.09 -17.22
N MET A 642 -4.87 20.23 -17.91
CA MET A 642 -3.82 19.21 -17.97
C MET A 642 -2.53 19.72 -17.35
N LEU A 643 -2.01 18.99 -16.36
CA LEU A 643 -0.64 19.13 -15.86
C LEU A 643 0.21 18.08 -16.55
N ASP A 644 1.07 18.49 -17.48
CA ASP A 644 1.92 17.61 -18.29
C ASP A 644 3.36 17.66 -17.75
N GLY A 645 3.56 16.99 -16.63
CA GLY A 645 4.85 16.79 -16.01
C GLY A 645 5.40 17.85 -15.06
N PRO A 646 4.67 18.96 -14.72
CA PRO A 646 5.22 19.93 -13.79
C PRO A 646 5.29 19.37 -12.36
N ASP A 647 6.40 19.66 -11.67
CA ASP A 647 6.49 19.44 -10.22
C ASP A 647 6.12 20.70 -9.44
N LYS A 648 5.59 20.56 -8.23
CA LYS A 648 5.14 21.64 -7.33
C LYS A 648 4.09 22.59 -7.97
N ALA A 649 3.19 22.04 -8.78
CA ALA A 649 2.04 22.81 -9.25
C ALA A 649 1.05 23.04 -8.10
N GLN A 650 0.67 24.29 -7.84
CA GLN A 650 -0.13 24.65 -6.66
C GLN A 650 -1.34 25.51 -7.02
N PHE A 651 -2.49 25.13 -6.45
CA PHE A 651 -3.77 25.74 -6.75
C PHE A 651 -4.49 26.15 -5.47
N GLU A 652 -5.01 27.37 -5.44
CA GLU A 652 -5.74 27.93 -4.33
C GLU A 652 -7.07 28.50 -4.82
N ASN A 653 -8.19 27.98 -4.31
CA ASN A 653 -9.52 28.40 -4.73
C ASN A 653 -9.67 28.39 -6.27
N LEU A 654 -9.18 27.31 -6.90
CA LEU A 654 -9.34 27.06 -8.33
C LEU A 654 -10.66 26.35 -8.59
N ARG A 655 -11.35 26.70 -9.68
CA ARG A 655 -12.48 25.91 -10.20
C ARG A 655 -12.09 25.27 -11.53
N VAL A 656 -12.27 23.94 -11.61
CA VAL A 656 -12.01 23.15 -12.85
C VAL A 656 -13.32 22.52 -13.26
N LEU A 657 -13.88 22.99 -14.37
CA LEU A 657 -15.21 22.61 -14.80
C LEU A 657 -15.15 21.87 -16.13
N GLY A 658 -15.86 20.74 -16.20
CA GLY A 658 -15.96 19.93 -17.40
C GLY A 658 -16.93 18.78 -17.21
N PHE A 659 -16.85 17.80 -18.08
CA PHE A 659 -17.67 16.58 -18.04
C PHE A 659 -16.78 15.35 -17.98
N GLN A 660 -16.54 14.66 -19.08
CA GLN A 660 -15.65 13.49 -19.12
C GLN A 660 -14.18 13.94 -19.20
N ASP A 661 -13.31 13.38 -18.34
CA ASP A 661 -11.86 13.62 -18.34
C ASP A 661 -11.47 15.08 -18.00
N THR A 662 -12.10 15.71 -17.01
CA THR A 662 -11.95 17.14 -16.72
C THR A 662 -10.54 17.56 -16.31
N LEU A 663 -9.88 16.80 -15.39
CA LEU A 663 -8.56 17.11 -14.84
C LEU A 663 -7.58 15.96 -15.13
N TYR A 664 -6.58 16.25 -15.97
CA TYR A 664 -5.54 15.30 -16.34
C TYR A 664 -4.21 15.61 -15.63
N LEU A 665 -3.75 14.67 -14.81
CA LEU A 665 -2.53 14.74 -13.99
C LEU A 665 -1.50 13.74 -14.53
N LYS A 666 -0.69 14.19 -15.50
CA LYS A 666 0.23 13.35 -16.26
C LYS A 666 1.67 13.55 -15.81
N SER A 667 2.40 12.48 -15.49
CA SER A 667 3.82 12.53 -15.21
C SER A 667 4.66 12.64 -16.50
N PRO A 668 5.89 13.18 -16.42
CA PRO A 668 6.74 13.34 -17.59
C PRO A 668 7.29 12.00 -18.10
N GLU A 669 7.41 11.01 -17.25
CA GLU A 669 7.85 9.65 -17.55
C GLU A 669 7.26 8.64 -16.57
N ILE A 670 7.25 7.38 -16.97
CA ILE A 670 6.71 6.27 -16.16
C ILE A 670 7.50 6.11 -14.86
N ALA A 671 6.78 5.80 -13.79
CA ALA A 671 7.33 5.61 -12.45
C ALA A 671 8.14 6.84 -11.96
N ARG A 672 7.69 8.03 -12.33
CA ARG A 672 8.26 9.30 -11.82
C ARG A 672 7.24 10.05 -11.00
N THR A 673 7.62 10.39 -9.77
CA THR A 673 6.83 11.25 -8.90
C THR A 673 7.03 12.71 -9.28
N VAL A 674 5.95 13.38 -9.66
CA VAL A 674 5.80 14.83 -9.68
C VAL A 674 4.57 15.19 -8.87
N ARG A 675 4.55 16.36 -8.25
CA ARG A 675 3.63 16.72 -7.17
C ARG A 675 2.75 17.90 -7.53
N SER A 676 1.48 17.79 -7.16
CA SER A 676 0.54 18.92 -7.24
C SER A 676 -0.31 19.02 -5.98
N PHE A 677 -0.75 20.25 -5.66
CA PHE A 677 -1.53 20.55 -4.47
C PHE A 677 -2.72 21.45 -4.81
N PHE A 678 -3.93 20.99 -4.47
CA PHE A 678 -5.19 21.70 -4.70
C PHE A 678 -5.82 22.03 -3.34
N ASN A 679 -5.84 23.30 -2.98
CA ASN A 679 -6.44 23.74 -1.72
C ASN A 679 -7.73 24.52 -1.98
N ARG A 680 -8.78 24.22 -1.22
CA ARG A 680 -10.09 24.90 -1.30
C ARG A 680 -10.61 25.04 -2.73
N SER A 681 -10.31 24.04 -3.56
CA SER A 681 -10.64 24.04 -4.98
C SER A 681 -11.97 23.33 -5.23
N TYR A 682 -12.56 23.59 -6.40
CA TYR A 682 -13.80 22.99 -6.84
C TYR A 682 -13.56 22.28 -8.19
N ILE A 683 -13.85 21.00 -8.26
CA ILE A 683 -13.62 20.18 -9.46
C ILE A 683 -14.91 19.44 -9.78
N GLU A 684 -15.42 19.56 -11.00
CA GLU A 684 -16.63 18.85 -11.43
C GLU A 684 -16.45 18.07 -12.72
N GLY A 685 -17.21 17.02 -12.87
CA GLY A 685 -17.26 16.17 -14.04
C GLY A 685 -18.15 14.95 -13.87
N ASN A 686 -18.14 14.06 -14.85
CA ASN A 686 -18.93 12.83 -14.81
C ASN A 686 -18.08 11.56 -14.88
N VAL A 687 -17.42 11.25 -16.00
CA VAL A 687 -16.66 10.00 -16.17
C VAL A 687 -15.19 10.28 -16.14
N ASP A 688 -14.45 9.57 -15.22
CA ASP A 688 -13.00 9.62 -15.11
C ASP A 688 -12.45 11.05 -14.96
N PHE A 689 -13.21 11.91 -14.26
CA PHE A 689 -12.98 13.36 -14.37
C PHE A 689 -11.76 13.88 -13.59
N ILE A 690 -11.10 13.03 -12.78
CA ILE A 690 -9.76 13.26 -12.21
C ILE A 690 -8.92 12.03 -12.55
N PHE A 691 -7.98 12.16 -13.49
CA PHE A 691 -7.24 11.00 -13.98
C PHE A 691 -5.75 11.27 -14.20
N GLY A 692 -4.95 10.21 -14.29
CA GLY A 692 -3.51 10.29 -14.52
C GLY A 692 -2.68 9.51 -13.51
N ASP A 693 -1.37 9.79 -13.49
CA ASP A 693 -0.36 8.96 -12.83
C ASP A 693 0.55 9.71 -11.86
N THR A 694 0.26 10.97 -11.54
CA THR A 694 1.06 11.80 -10.64
C THR A 694 0.69 11.63 -9.18
N THR A 695 1.48 12.19 -8.28
CA THR A 695 1.11 12.42 -6.89
C THR A 695 0.38 13.76 -6.77
N ALA A 696 -0.91 13.72 -6.45
CA ALA A 696 -1.74 14.91 -6.30
C ALA A 696 -2.46 14.91 -4.95
N TYR A 697 -2.41 16.03 -4.25
CA TYR A 697 -3.06 16.20 -2.96
C TYR A 697 -4.18 17.23 -3.04
N PHE A 698 -5.40 16.81 -2.74
CA PHE A 698 -6.59 17.63 -2.68
C PHE A 698 -6.94 17.88 -1.22
N TYR A 699 -6.93 19.14 -0.82
CA TYR A 699 -7.17 19.55 0.55
C TYR A 699 -8.35 20.50 0.66
N GLN A 700 -9.30 20.22 1.55
CA GLN A 700 -10.48 21.05 1.80
C GLN A 700 -11.26 21.44 0.53
N SER A 701 -11.27 20.58 -0.47
CA SER A 701 -11.82 20.82 -1.79
C SER A 701 -13.19 20.17 -1.99
N GLU A 702 -13.99 20.73 -2.89
CA GLU A 702 -15.26 20.14 -3.32
C GLU A 702 -15.08 19.39 -4.64
N ILE A 703 -15.51 18.13 -4.67
CA ILE A 703 -15.42 17.22 -5.80
C ILE A 703 -16.86 16.86 -6.20
N ARG A 704 -17.32 17.39 -7.35
CA ARG A 704 -18.72 17.31 -7.72
C ARG A 704 -18.96 16.40 -8.91
N SER A 705 -19.79 15.38 -8.71
CA SER A 705 -20.25 14.50 -9.77
C SER A 705 -21.47 15.06 -10.49
N LEU A 706 -21.44 15.05 -11.84
CA LEU A 706 -22.55 15.43 -12.69
C LEU A 706 -23.30 14.18 -13.14
N GLY A 707 -24.63 14.25 -13.12
CA GLY A 707 -25.50 13.12 -13.42
C GLY A 707 -26.18 13.18 -14.80
N ASP A 708 -25.55 13.83 -15.75
CA ASP A 708 -25.96 13.77 -17.17
C ASP A 708 -25.82 12.35 -17.77
N ARG A 709 -25.08 11.47 -17.09
CA ARG A 709 -24.93 10.06 -17.42
C ARG A 709 -25.39 9.17 -16.24
N SER A 710 -25.80 7.94 -16.56
CA SER A 710 -26.27 6.96 -15.56
C SER A 710 -25.17 6.47 -14.62
N THR A 711 -23.89 6.65 -14.99
CA THR A 711 -22.72 6.24 -14.19
C THR A 711 -21.66 7.32 -14.25
N SER A 712 -21.04 7.58 -13.11
CA SER A 712 -19.94 8.54 -12.93
C SER A 712 -18.80 7.89 -12.17
N TYR A 713 -17.57 8.28 -12.50
CA TYR A 713 -16.34 7.87 -11.81
C TYR A 713 -15.55 9.13 -11.46
N VAL A 714 -15.33 9.37 -10.17
CA VAL A 714 -14.57 10.54 -9.73
C VAL A 714 -13.12 10.43 -10.18
N THR A 715 -12.47 9.30 -9.93
CA THR A 715 -11.05 9.12 -10.24
C THR A 715 -10.81 7.97 -11.23
N ALA A 716 -9.82 8.16 -12.11
CA ALA A 716 -9.24 7.10 -12.94
C ALA A 716 -7.72 7.13 -12.85
N PRO A 717 -7.14 6.76 -11.68
CA PRO A 717 -5.71 6.74 -11.52
C PRO A 717 -5.07 5.60 -12.32
N ASN A 718 -3.88 5.86 -12.89
CA ASN A 718 -3.04 4.85 -13.54
C ASN A 718 -1.60 4.89 -13.01
N THR A 719 -1.46 5.15 -11.72
CA THR A 719 -0.19 5.23 -11.01
C THR A 719 0.61 3.95 -11.18
N ASN A 720 1.90 4.05 -11.49
CA ASN A 720 2.78 2.89 -11.53
C ASN A 720 2.97 2.31 -10.12
N TYR A 721 3.04 0.98 -9.99
CA TYR A 721 3.15 0.32 -8.67
C TYR A 721 4.41 0.74 -7.88
N LYS A 722 5.47 1.15 -8.57
CA LYS A 722 6.74 1.61 -7.96
C LYS A 722 6.62 3.00 -7.34
N THR A 723 5.65 3.82 -7.75
CA THR A 723 5.43 5.17 -7.22
C THR A 723 4.68 5.07 -5.89
N ARG A 724 5.17 5.72 -4.85
CA ARG A 724 4.64 5.53 -3.48
C ARG A 724 3.20 6.01 -3.32
N TYR A 725 2.86 7.18 -3.86
CA TYR A 725 1.55 7.81 -3.72
C TYR A 725 0.92 8.11 -5.08
N GLY A 726 -0.39 8.19 -5.14
CA GLY A 726 -1.17 8.69 -6.26
C GLY A 726 -2.02 9.89 -5.83
N PHE A 727 -3.35 9.79 -5.98
CA PHE A 727 -4.27 10.84 -5.58
C PHE A 727 -4.64 10.70 -4.10
N VAL A 728 -4.57 11.81 -3.36
CA VAL A 728 -4.96 11.86 -1.95
C VAL A 728 -5.95 12.98 -1.74
N PHE A 729 -7.11 12.65 -1.20
CA PHE A 729 -8.17 13.60 -0.84
C PHE A 729 -8.27 13.68 0.68
N ASN A 730 -8.13 14.85 1.26
CA ASN A 730 -8.20 15.04 2.70
C ASN A 730 -9.09 16.23 3.05
N GLN A 731 -10.06 16.03 3.94
CA GLN A 731 -11.06 17.02 4.34
C GLN A 731 -11.87 17.57 3.15
N CYS A 732 -12.11 16.73 2.15
CA CYS A 732 -12.87 17.08 0.95
C CYS A 732 -14.37 16.78 1.11
N ARG A 733 -15.16 17.37 0.19
CA ARG A 733 -16.60 17.08 0.07
C ARG A 733 -16.89 16.51 -1.30
N PHE A 734 -17.43 15.30 -1.35
CA PHE A 734 -17.88 14.64 -2.57
C PHE A 734 -19.37 14.91 -2.72
N THR A 735 -19.73 15.75 -3.67
CA THR A 735 -21.08 16.27 -3.87
C THR A 735 -21.63 15.87 -5.24
N HIS A 736 -22.89 16.22 -5.53
CA HIS A 736 -23.54 15.92 -6.80
C HIS A 736 -24.48 17.06 -7.23
N ASP A 737 -24.92 17.01 -8.49
CA ASP A 737 -25.75 18.04 -9.11
C ASP A 737 -27.26 17.92 -8.78
N GLY A 738 -27.68 16.89 -8.02
CA GLY A 738 -29.07 16.63 -7.66
C GLY A 738 -29.90 15.96 -8.76
N SER A 739 -29.27 15.56 -9.88
CA SER A 739 -29.95 14.85 -10.97
C SER A 739 -30.46 13.48 -10.53
N ALA A 740 -31.44 12.94 -11.27
CA ALA A 740 -32.00 11.62 -10.97
C ALA A 740 -30.92 10.50 -11.00
N ASN A 741 -29.96 10.56 -11.94
CA ASN A 741 -28.87 9.60 -12.01
C ASN A 741 -27.97 9.66 -10.78
N ALA A 742 -27.65 10.86 -10.28
CA ALA A 742 -26.86 11.03 -9.07
C ALA A 742 -27.61 10.48 -7.84
N LEU A 743 -28.90 10.80 -7.71
CA LEU A 743 -29.73 10.33 -6.59
C LEU A 743 -29.94 8.82 -6.59
N ALA A 744 -29.66 8.11 -7.67
CA ALA A 744 -29.75 6.65 -7.74
C ALA A 744 -28.64 5.92 -6.96
N GLY A 745 -27.58 6.61 -6.50
CA GLY A 745 -26.53 6.01 -5.65
C GLY A 745 -25.63 5.00 -6.38
N HIS A 746 -25.41 5.17 -7.69
CA HIS A 746 -24.65 4.23 -8.53
C HIS A 746 -23.33 4.81 -9.04
N PHE A 747 -22.90 5.94 -8.52
CA PHE A 747 -21.62 6.54 -8.89
C PHE A 747 -20.47 5.94 -8.07
N TYR A 748 -19.26 6.13 -8.51
CA TYR A 748 -18.09 5.49 -7.94
C TYR A 748 -17.03 6.54 -7.55
N LEU A 749 -16.27 6.27 -6.47
CA LEU A 749 -15.06 7.02 -6.12
C LEU A 749 -13.98 6.87 -7.19
N GLY A 750 -13.99 5.77 -7.92
CA GLY A 750 -13.11 5.62 -9.06
C GLY A 750 -13.00 4.21 -9.61
N ARG A 751 -12.21 4.13 -10.66
CA ARG A 751 -11.75 2.89 -11.29
C ARG A 751 -10.31 3.06 -11.76
N GLN A 752 -9.50 2.03 -11.63
CA GLN A 752 -8.08 2.09 -12.02
C GLN A 752 -7.95 2.02 -13.54
N TRP A 753 -7.41 3.07 -14.16
CA TRP A 753 -7.31 3.18 -15.61
C TRP A 753 -6.34 2.14 -16.19
N PHE A 754 -6.77 1.44 -17.24
CA PHE A 754 -6.02 0.38 -17.91
C PHE A 754 -5.77 0.70 -19.40
N HIS A 755 -5.42 1.94 -19.70
CA HIS A 755 -4.88 2.42 -20.98
C HIS A 755 -5.54 1.87 -22.24
N THR A 756 -6.83 2.02 -22.39
CA THR A 756 -7.58 1.57 -23.61
C THR A 756 -7.47 0.09 -23.97
N GLN A 757 -6.91 -0.74 -23.10
CA GLN A 757 -6.81 -2.18 -23.37
C GLN A 757 -8.19 -2.82 -23.51
N LYS A 758 -8.34 -3.67 -24.54
CA LYS A 758 -9.59 -4.39 -24.86
C LYS A 758 -9.48 -5.89 -24.59
N CYS A 759 -8.55 -6.31 -23.77
CA CYS A 759 -8.37 -7.69 -23.33
C CYS A 759 -8.08 -7.73 -21.84
N THR A 760 -8.30 -8.89 -21.21
CA THR A 760 -8.01 -9.08 -19.80
C THR A 760 -6.90 -10.11 -19.60
N PRO A 761 -5.76 -9.75 -18.99
CA PRO A 761 -4.72 -10.70 -18.62
C PRO A 761 -5.06 -11.45 -17.32
N TYR A 762 -6.08 -11.03 -16.57
CA TYR A 762 -6.40 -11.54 -15.24
C TYR A 762 -7.31 -12.77 -15.25
N GLY A 763 -7.77 -13.21 -16.40
CA GLY A 763 -8.51 -14.47 -16.57
C GLY A 763 -7.57 -15.67 -16.61
N ARG A 764 -8.05 -16.83 -16.16
CA ARG A 764 -7.33 -18.09 -16.36
C ARG A 764 -7.44 -18.54 -17.81
N VAL A 765 -6.41 -19.21 -18.33
CA VAL A 765 -6.48 -19.91 -19.62
C VAL A 765 -7.76 -20.77 -19.66
N ASN A 766 -8.49 -20.72 -20.75
CA ASN A 766 -9.79 -21.38 -20.93
C ASN A 766 -10.95 -20.78 -20.11
N THR A 767 -10.79 -19.63 -19.49
CA THR A 767 -11.91 -18.90 -18.88
C THR A 767 -12.67 -18.11 -19.95
N PRO A 768 -14.02 -18.15 -20.01
CA PRO A 768 -14.77 -17.32 -20.95
C PRO A 768 -14.42 -15.84 -20.83
N GLY A 769 -14.13 -15.19 -21.95
CA GLY A 769 -13.67 -13.79 -22.00
C GLY A 769 -12.17 -13.60 -21.85
N TYR A 770 -11.38 -14.65 -21.54
CA TYR A 770 -9.94 -14.59 -21.56
C TYR A 770 -9.42 -14.58 -23.00
N SER A 771 -8.68 -13.54 -23.37
CA SER A 771 -8.16 -13.38 -24.74
C SER A 771 -6.88 -12.57 -24.81
N CYS A 772 -6.14 -12.50 -23.70
CA CYS A 772 -5.03 -11.56 -23.54
C CYS A 772 -3.77 -12.26 -23.08
N THR A 773 -2.65 -11.89 -23.68
CA THR A 773 -1.32 -12.36 -23.32
C THR A 773 -0.43 -11.15 -23.04
N LEU A 774 0.48 -11.24 -22.08
CA LEU A 774 1.49 -10.24 -21.84
C LEU A 774 2.58 -10.35 -22.93
N GLY A 775 2.72 -9.28 -23.75
CA GLY A 775 3.72 -9.21 -24.80
C GLY A 775 5.03 -8.56 -24.36
N LEU A 776 6.09 -8.73 -25.19
CA LEU A 776 7.40 -8.12 -24.96
C LEU A 776 7.39 -6.58 -25.11
N GLN A 777 6.43 -6.04 -25.85
CA GLN A 777 6.37 -4.62 -26.16
C GLN A 777 6.06 -3.79 -24.91
N ASP A 778 6.95 -2.88 -24.58
CA ASP A 778 6.72 -1.86 -23.57
C ASP A 778 6.03 -0.65 -24.20
N GLY A 779 4.85 -0.31 -23.72
CA GLY A 779 4.08 0.82 -24.20
C GLY A 779 2.57 0.62 -24.05
N TYR A 780 1.83 1.69 -24.30
CA TYR A 780 0.36 1.67 -24.19
C TYR A 780 -0.35 1.16 -25.45
N ALA A 781 0.37 1.09 -26.53
CA ALA A 781 -0.14 0.64 -27.83
C ALA A 781 0.20 -0.84 -28.11
N ALA A 782 -0.06 -1.72 -27.15
CA ALA A 782 0.19 -3.15 -27.33
C ALA A 782 -0.64 -3.72 -28.51
N PRO A 783 -0.10 -4.71 -29.26
CA PRO A 783 -0.87 -5.40 -30.30
C PRO A 783 -2.19 -5.97 -29.78
N ALA A 784 -3.15 -6.16 -30.68
CA ALA A 784 -4.44 -6.76 -30.32
C ALA A 784 -4.24 -8.14 -29.64
N GLY A 785 -4.90 -8.38 -28.54
CA GLY A 785 -4.79 -9.60 -27.76
C GLY A 785 -3.58 -9.66 -26.82
N THR A 786 -2.78 -8.57 -26.71
CA THR A 786 -1.67 -8.48 -25.76
C THR A 786 -1.81 -7.28 -24.82
N VAL A 787 -1.12 -7.35 -23.68
CA VAL A 787 -0.93 -6.24 -22.72
C VAL A 787 0.56 -6.05 -22.53
N SER A 788 1.05 -4.81 -22.63
CA SER A 788 2.45 -4.52 -22.39
C SER A 788 2.79 -4.59 -20.89
N LYS A 789 4.05 -4.86 -20.58
CA LYS A 789 4.57 -4.83 -19.21
C LYS A 789 4.29 -3.48 -18.54
N THR A 790 4.50 -2.37 -19.25
CA THR A 790 4.26 -1.02 -18.75
C THR A 790 2.80 -0.80 -18.33
N VAL A 791 1.85 -1.26 -19.15
CA VAL A 791 0.42 -1.17 -18.83
C VAL A 791 0.06 -2.06 -17.64
N LEU A 792 0.64 -3.26 -17.55
CA LEU A 792 0.40 -4.16 -16.42
C LEU A 792 0.95 -3.59 -15.11
N GLU A 793 2.06 -2.85 -15.14
CA GLU A 793 2.65 -2.18 -13.96
C GLU A 793 1.84 -0.98 -13.45
N THR A 794 0.86 -0.48 -14.20
CA THR A 794 -0.04 0.58 -13.72
C THR A 794 -1.11 -0.02 -12.82
N VAL A 795 -1.14 0.39 -11.56
CA VAL A 795 -2.09 -0.11 -10.55
C VAL A 795 -3.18 0.89 -10.21
N GLY A 796 -2.87 2.18 -10.26
CA GLY A 796 -3.77 3.27 -9.88
C GLY A 796 -3.94 3.37 -8.37
N LYS A 797 -3.58 4.55 -7.81
CA LYS A 797 -3.64 4.79 -6.36
C LYS A 797 -4.52 5.99 -6.06
N SER A 798 -5.51 5.82 -5.16
CA SER A 798 -6.38 6.88 -4.69
C SER A 798 -6.83 6.62 -3.26
N VAL A 799 -6.62 7.59 -2.36
CA VAL A 799 -6.95 7.48 -0.94
C VAL A 799 -7.76 8.69 -0.49
N ILE A 800 -8.84 8.45 0.26
CA ILE A 800 -9.77 9.49 0.72
C ILE A 800 -9.81 9.48 2.24
N LEU A 801 -9.52 10.65 2.85
CA LEU A 801 -9.35 10.80 4.30
C LEU A 801 -10.25 11.92 4.83
N ASN A 802 -10.84 11.73 6.02
CA ASN A 802 -11.52 12.78 6.79
C ASN A 802 -12.52 13.60 5.96
N SER A 803 -13.16 12.99 5.00
CA SER A 803 -13.98 13.64 3.98
C SER A 803 -15.47 13.33 4.16
N ARG A 804 -16.33 14.11 3.51
CA ARG A 804 -17.77 13.87 3.47
C ARG A 804 -18.14 13.33 2.09
N ILE A 805 -18.74 12.16 2.05
CA ILE A 805 -19.07 11.43 0.81
C ILE A 805 -20.59 11.33 0.70
N GLY A 806 -21.14 11.98 -0.32
CA GLY A 806 -22.58 12.01 -0.55
C GLY A 806 -23.14 10.67 -1.02
N ALA A 807 -24.44 10.47 -0.79
CA ALA A 807 -25.17 9.23 -1.11
C ALA A 807 -25.21 8.86 -2.62
N HIS A 808 -24.77 9.74 -3.51
CA HIS A 808 -24.61 9.43 -4.95
C HIS A 808 -23.54 8.37 -5.19
N ILE A 809 -22.57 8.23 -4.27
CA ILE A 809 -21.53 7.20 -4.35
C ILE A 809 -22.07 5.87 -3.84
N ASN A 810 -21.81 4.80 -4.56
CA ASN A 810 -22.19 3.44 -4.18
C ASN A 810 -21.68 3.10 -2.80
N GLN A 811 -22.58 2.78 -1.88
CA GLN A 811 -22.26 2.60 -0.47
C GLN A 811 -21.50 1.30 -0.18
N THR A 812 -21.71 0.28 -0.98
CA THR A 812 -21.13 -1.05 -0.77
C THR A 812 -19.91 -1.32 -1.67
N HIS A 813 -19.87 -0.75 -2.87
CA HIS A 813 -18.83 -0.96 -3.88
C HIS A 813 -18.40 0.38 -4.50
N PRO A 814 -17.76 1.28 -3.75
CA PRO A 814 -17.40 2.61 -4.24
C PRO A 814 -16.25 2.60 -5.26
N TRP A 815 -15.50 1.52 -5.36
CA TRP A 815 -14.42 1.32 -6.31
C TRP A 815 -14.83 0.31 -7.38
N SER A 816 -14.88 0.74 -8.62
CA SER A 816 -15.34 -0.07 -9.75
C SER A 816 -14.18 -0.78 -10.43
N ASP A 817 -14.48 -1.92 -11.04
CA ASP A 817 -13.59 -2.54 -12.02
C ASP A 817 -13.45 -1.66 -13.27
N TRP A 818 -12.34 -1.80 -13.99
CA TRP A 818 -12.20 -1.19 -15.32
C TRP A 818 -12.88 -2.06 -16.37
N ASN A 819 -13.92 -1.56 -17.00
CA ASN A 819 -14.69 -2.15 -18.07
C ASN A 819 -14.75 -3.70 -18.04
N LYS A 820 -15.53 -4.31 -18.93
CA LYS A 820 -15.67 -5.78 -18.96
C LYS A 820 -15.58 -6.30 -20.39
N ASN A 821 -15.04 -7.52 -20.51
CA ASN A 821 -15.16 -8.37 -21.67
C ASN A 821 -15.94 -9.62 -21.25
N GLY A 822 -17.20 -9.74 -21.68
CA GLY A 822 -18.09 -10.75 -21.16
C GLY A 822 -18.30 -10.60 -19.64
N THR A 823 -17.97 -11.63 -18.87
CA THR A 823 -18.10 -11.63 -17.41
C THR A 823 -16.85 -11.14 -16.67
N LEU A 824 -15.70 -11.04 -17.38
CA LEU A 824 -14.43 -10.66 -16.78
C LEU A 824 -14.16 -9.16 -16.96
N PRO A 825 -13.73 -8.44 -15.91
CA PRO A 825 -13.22 -7.08 -16.07
C PRO A 825 -11.90 -7.10 -16.84
N TYR A 826 -11.61 -6.05 -17.61
CA TYR A 826 -10.26 -5.86 -18.18
C TYR A 826 -9.21 -5.69 -17.07
N ARG A 827 -9.59 -4.98 -16.01
CA ARG A 827 -8.86 -4.92 -14.76
C ARG A 827 -9.84 -4.98 -13.59
N PRO A 828 -9.70 -5.94 -12.67
CA PRO A 828 -10.44 -5.91 -11.41
C PRO A 828 -9.91 -4.77 -10.54
N ALA A 829 -10.75 -4.22 -9.66
CA ALA A 829 -10.32 -3.28 -8.64
C ALA A 829 -9.25 -3.94 -7.76
N GLN A 830 -8.12 -3.27 -7.58
CA GLN A 830 -6.98 -3.72 -6.78
C GLN A 830 -6.77 -2.73 -5.65
N TYR A 831 -6.88 -3.19 -4.41
CA TYR A 831 -6.85 -2.32 -3.23
C TYR A 831 -5.44 -2.18 -2.64
N SER A 832 -4.58 -3.16 -2.89
CA SER A 832 -3.23 -3.22 -2.37
C SER A 832 -2.28 -4.00 -3.28
N SER A 833 -0.99 -3.97 -2.95
CA SER A 833 0.01 -4.81 -3.61
C SER A 833 -0.29 -6.31 -3.47
N ASP A 834 -0.97 -6.74 -2.40
CA ASP A 834 -1.38 -8.14 -2.24
C ASP A 834 -2.40 -8.54 -3.31
N ASP A 835 -3.36 -7.67 -3.64
CA ASP A 835 -4.30 -7.89 -4.75
C ASP A 835 -3.59 -7.96 -6.10
N TYR A 836 -2.64 -7.04 -6.31
CA TYR A 836 -1.85 -7.00 -7.53
C TYR A 836 -1.07 -8.31 -7.75
N TRP A 837 -0.33 -8.76 -6.73
CA TRP A 837 0.45 -10.00 -6.80
C TRP A 837 -0.43 -11.23 -6.96
N ARG A 838 -1.57 -11.29 -6.26
CA ARG A 838 -2.55 -12.37 -6.42
C ARG A 838 -3.11 -12.42 -7.85
N ASN A 839 -3.44 -11.27 -8.42
CA ASN A 839 -3.96 -11.20 -9.79
C ASN A 839 -2.90 -11.57 -10.83
N LEU A 840 -1.62 -11.25 -10.59
CA LEU A 840 -0.52 -11.64 -11.46
C LEU A 840 -0.40 -13.17 -11.64
N GLN A 841 -0.77 -13.95 -10.64
CA GLN A 841 -0.75 -15.42 -10.74
C GLN A 841 -1.70 -15.96 -11.82
N ASN A 842 -2.71 -15.19 -12.19
CA ASN A 842 -3.66 -15.54 -13.22
C ASN A 842 -3.34 -14.91 -14.58
N VAL A 843 -2.25 -14.16 -14.69
CA VAL A 843 -1.81 -13.54 -15.94
C VAL A 843 -1.14 -14.59 -16.82
N HIS A 844 -1.61 -14.71 -18.06
CA HIS A 844 -0.89 -15.49 -19.06
C HIS A 844 0.29 -14.67 -19.58
N ILE A 845 1.49 -15.13 -19.31
CA ILE A 845 2.74 -14.44 -19.67
C ILE A 845 3.40 -15.20 -20.82
N ASP A 846 3.76 -14.47 -21.88
CA ASP A 846 4.62 -15.02 -22.92
C ASP A 846 5.94 -15.47 -22.29
N PRO A 847 6.38 -16.74 -22.50
CA PRO A 847 7.62 -17.26 -21.93
C PRO A 847 8.87 -16.42 -22.24
N ALA A 848 8.85 -15.64 -23.32
CA ALA A 848 9.95 -14.73 -23.68
C ALA A 848 9.99 -13.46 -22.81
N VAL A 849 8.92 -13.14 -22.05
CA VAL A 849 8.84 -11.94 -21.21
C VAL A 849 9.37 -12.25 -19.81
N GLN A 850 10.47 -11.59 -19.45
CA GLN A 850 10.95 -11.58 -18.07
C GLN A 850 10.36 -10.36 -17.36
N LEU A 851 9.48 -10.59 -16.41
CA LEU A 851 8.82 -9.50 -15.68
C LEU A 851 9.75 -8.79 -14.69
N GLY A 852 10.83 -9.46 -14.24
CA GLY A 852 11.76 -8.87 -13.26
C GLY A 852 11.11 -8.51 -11.93
N TYR A 853 9.96 -9.13 -11.60
CA TYR A 853 9.33 -8.94 -10.31
C TYR A 853 10.09 -9.76 -9.27
N SER A 854 10.87 -9.09 -8.47
CA SER A 854 11.32 -9.61 -7.19
C SER A 854 10.28 -9.27 -6.14
N ALA A 855 10.23 -10.07 -5.12
CA ALA A 855 9.45 -10.00 -3.88
C ALA A 855 8.39 -8.88 -3.71
N GLN A 856 7.31 -9.23 -3.05
CA GLN A 856 6.26 -8.29 -2.66
C GLN A 856 6.83 -7.12 -1.86
N PRO A 857 6.37 -5.86 -2.10
CA PRO A 857 6.67 -4.74 -1.22
C PRO A 857 6.18 -5.01 0.20
N VAL A 858 6.96 -4.60 1.18
CA VAL A 858 6.63 -4.81 2.59
C VAL A 858 6.76 -3.48 3.33
N PRO A 859 5.75 -3.10 4.10
CA PRO A 859 4.38 -3.63 4.18
C PRO A 859 3.62 -3.52 2.87
N ALA A 860 2.50 -4.25 2.74
CA ALA A 860 1.66 -4.15 1.56
C ALA A 860 1.35 -2.70 1.19
N ASP A 861 1.62 -2.35 -0.06
CA ASP A 861 1.40 -0.99 -0.55
C ASP A 861 -0.10 -0.77 -0.77
N ILE A 862 -0.60 0.39 -0.35
CA ILE A 862 -2.02 0.72 -0.41
C ILE A 862 -2.31 1.40 -1.74
N TYR A 863 -3.32 0.92 -2.46
CA TYR A 863 -3.75 1.49 -3.73
C TYR A 863 -5.07 2.26 -3.60
N LEU A 864 -6.13 1.64 -3.11
CA LEU A 864 -7.45 2.23 -2.95
C LEU A 864 -7.89 2.05 -1.50
N ALA A 865 -8.19 3.13 -0.80
CA ALA A 865 -8.63 3.06 0.60
C ALA A 865 -9.32 4.34 1.07
N GLU A 866 -9.96 4.23 2.23
CA GLU A 866 -10.64 5.31 2.92
C GLU A 866 -10.23 5.38 4.40
N PHE A 867 -10.37 6.55 5.02
CA PHE A 867 -10.16 6.71 6.46
C PHE A 867 -11.03 7.83 7.03
N ASN A 868 -11.76 7.52 8.11
CA ASN A 868 -12.52 8.51 8.90
C ASN A 868 -13.44 9.41 8.05
N ASN A 869 -14.06 8.84 7.01
CA ASN A 869 -15.00 9.56 6.16
C ASN A 869 -16.41 9.52 6.77
N VAL A 870 -17.18 10.57 6.53
CA VAL A 870 -18.61 10.64 6.87
C VAL A 870 -19.40 10.42 5.59
N TYR A 871 -20.33 9.48 5.62
CA TYR A 871 -21.22 9.15 4.50
C TYR A 871 -22.58 9.81 4.73
N GLU A 872 -23.08 10.59 3.72
CA GLU A 872 -24.30 11.41 3.80
C GLU A 872 -25.42 10.87 2.94
#